data_3079bc522c561bcbf0469dbc8024aec9
#
_entry.id   3079bc522c561bcbf0469dbc8024aec9
#
_cell.length_a   1.000
_cell.length_b   1.000
_cell.length_c   1.000
_cell.angle_alpha   90.00
_cell.angle_beta   90.00
_cell.angle_gamma   90.00
#
_symmetry.space_group_name_H-M   'P 1'
#
loop_
_entity.id
_entity.type
_entity.pdbx_description
1 polymer ?
#
loop_
_entity_poly.entity_id
_entity_poly.type
_entity_poly.pdbx_seq_one_letter_code
_entity_poly.pdbx_strand_id
1 'polypeptide(L)'
;MRFSRLIPVLLLLVACPSVLAQAPHSFSRYGRENGFAGTTVEDMVQDGHGQLWLATWGGLYSFDGRTFQNYKTNIPDDRDNSRSNRFVDVESFDRDEIRVVSYDNRLYSLDREARALVPMDCRGHGIQQIFRPTEEDCFYLTPDNEVLDATFSHYCTVSRNATVHTIIRDPEGQVWILTDQGIYRSGAQTVEVPTFCAEVVDSALYIGTSGGEVLRYRDQLLTPLPTQLNTDVTFIAKVPGKPELLIGSDTQGIEIHNLEDDSHRHLPLVNTSDEDGSFTCRADILGNLWIYSSRGSLYWYDGEAYELVPFLNKNMQQGWNSETGITSFLADRQGNLWIGSTWGGLERVTFQEDNFKFKTIDGSGRISPENSVRALVQEPSGWILASTRDGRLHAFDESLQERASWFTRQPGYAITITHDGKIWVGTRGAGLVEFTRTPGDLSQSSVHQVHHPKNDLFYGPNSNDIYSLLEDGTQRLWIGTFDEGLAYVDLSLQDRLFISKKNRLSFPTDRRNRIRCLALGPDGQLYAGGQIGLFVCEQPSGEPEDMHFERFTQILDYDIQHILFTREGELYVSSFGAGLLHFDSANPDSGFKAFTIDDGMLSDYILSTIEDDAGNLWIATQGGLNRLNLQTGSLIGFPYDRIGHPMRFNEGQPLRARDGSLYFNTTAGILYFDPKEISNNDFVPELVIQAFYISGIRQPLAEGGTVRILPSDGIRVQFAAVDLTAPEQVLYSYKLDGRDKEWIPLGHQATISIPPLRPGKYTLRIRSTNGNGLEVDNEKDFVIVVHNTFLHSGWAGLLFVLLSVGVVFLVTRTRRKDLDQSAPAEDPLLERLHGDDRRFVEDFRTFLVEHLDDGSLEVPQMCEAMNVSRSVLFEKCRTLLDTTPAIYLRHLRLERAKALIREGGRTMADISYAVGFNDPHYFSKIFKQEFGQTPTGYRASLKQET
;
A
#
# COMPACT_ATOMS: atom_id res chain seq x y z
N MET A 1 -24.26 74.44 23.89
CA MET A 1 -24.39 74.53 22.41
C MET A 1 -23.68 73.36 21.76
N ARG A 2 -24.49 72.52 21.04
CA ARG A 2 -24.09 71.74 19.83
C ARG A 2 -23.01 70.68 20.00
N PHE A 3 -23.14 69.43 19.64
CA PHE A 3 -24.13 68.60 18.94
C PHE A 3 -23.76 67.15 19.16
N SER A 4 -24.69 66.37 19.57
CA SER A 4 -24.72 64.95 19.53
C SER A 4 -24.63 64.53 18.05
N ARG A 5 -23.71 63.55 17.73
CA ARG A 5 -23.88 62.67 16.61
C ARG A 5 -23.69 61.26 17.11
N LEU A 6 -24.76 60.55 17.26
CA LEU A 6 -24.86 59.13 17.22
C LEU A 6 -24.42 58.66 15.85
N ILE A 7 -23.40 57.86 15.83
CA ILE A 7 -23.06 56.96 14.69
C ILE A 7 -23.76 55.63 14.99
N PRO A 8 -24.69 55.17 14.17
CA PRO A 8 -25.17 53.80 14.32
C PRO A 8 -24.03 52.86 13.92
N VAL A 9 -23.53 52.08 14.88
CA VAL A 9 -22.69 50.93 14.61
C VAL A 9 -23.55 49.96 13.85
N LEU A 10 -23.38 49.95 12.54
CA LEU A 10 -23.86 48.92 11.67
C LEU A 10 -23.10 47.64 12.05
N LEU A 11 -23.76 46.77 12.82
CA LEU A 11 -23.35 45.41 13.00
C LEU A 11 -23.41 44.75 11.58
N LEU A 12 -22.31 44.77 10.88
CA LEU A 12 -22.05 43.81 9.85
C LEU A 12 -21.94 42.47 10.57
N LEU A 13 -23.04 41.77 10.62
CA LEU A 13 -23.07 40.32 10.73
C LEU A 13 -22.32 39.83 9.46
N VAL A 14 -21.02 39.68 9.59
CA VAL A 14 -20.28 38.79 8.72
C VAL A 14 -20.89 37.42 9.01
N ALA A 15 -21.84 37.00 8.16
CA ALA A 15 -22.21 35.62 8.05
C ALA A 15 -20.87 34.87 7.78
N CYS A 16 -20.32 34.21 8.80
CA CYS A 16 -19.38 33.14 8.55
C CYS A 16 -20.08 32.22 7.56
N PRO A 17 -19.51 32.01 6.35
CA PRO A 17 -19.99 30.92 5.51
C PRO A 17 -19.85 29.70 6.41
N SER A 18 -20.97 29.01 6.66
CA SER A 18 -20.95 27.67 7.21
C SER A 18 -19.94 26.91 6.39
N VAL A 19 -18.86 26.47 7.02
CA VAL A 19 -17.92 25.53 6.42
C VAL A 19 -18.73 24.26 6.26
N LEU A 20 -19.40 24.12 5.13
CA LEU A 20 -20.00 22.88 4.68
C LEU A 20 -18.89 21.84 4.78
N ALA A 21 -19.09 20.83 5.62
CA ALA A 21 -18.12 19.79 5.85
C ALA A 21 -17.90 19.07 4.52
N GLN A 22 -16.82 19.40 3.83
CA GLN A 22 -16.38 18.62 2.68
C GLN A 22 -16.13 17.21 3.16
N ALA A 23 -16.60 16.22 2.39
CA ALA A 23 -16.32 14.83 2.69
C ALA A 23 -14.81 14.65 2.91
N PRO A 24 -14.38 13.95 3.97
CA PRO A 24 -12.96 13.70 4.21
C PRO A 24 -12.36 13.02 2.98
N HIS A 25 -11.29 13.55 2.46
CA HIS A 25 -10.61 12.99 1.30
C HIS A 25 -9.10 13.07 1.45
N SER A 26 -8.41 12.16 0.77
CA SER A 26 -6.96 12.18 0.60
C SER A 26 -6.60 12.44 -0.86
N PHE A 27 -5.43 13.03 -1.07
CA PHE A 27 -4.95 13.42 -2.36
C PHE A 27 -3.57 12.80 -2.61
N SER A 28 -3.41 12.12 -3.74
CA SER A 28 -2.15 11.49 -4.14
C SER A 28 -1.75 11.97 -5.52
N ARG A 29 -0.50 12.36 -5.69
CA ARG A 29 0.08 12.77 -6.98
C ARG A 29 1.05 11.73 -7.47
N TYR A 30 0.96 11.40 -8.75
CA TYR A 30 1.82 10.43 -9.40
C TYR A 30 2.75 11.12 -10.39
N GLY A 31 4.05 10.87 -10.22
CA GLY A 31 5.12 11.43 -11.02
C GLY A 31 6.25 10.45 -11.23
N ARG A 32 7.44 10.96 -11.58
CA ARG A 32 8.63 10.12 -11.83
C ARG A 32 9.06 9.28 -10.63
N GLU A 33 8.87 9.80 -9.43
CA GLU A 33 9.14 9.13 -8.16
C GLU A 33 8.27 7.89 -7.96
N ASN A 34 7.07 7.86 -8.53
CA ASN A 34 6.15 6.73 -8.49
C ASN A 34 6.24 5.85 -9.75
N GLY A 35 7.19 6.13 -10.66
CA GLY A 35 7.34 5.40 -11.92
C GLY A 35 6.49 5.93 -13.08
N PHE A 36 5.71 6.99 -12.90
CA PHE A 36 4.96 7.65 -13.96
C PHE A 36 5.78 8.79 -14.58
N ALA A 37 6.35 8.54 -15.75
CA ALA A 37 7.15 9.55 -16.46
C ALA A 37 6.32 10.44 -17.41
N GLY A 38 5.02 10.20 -17.53
CA GLY A 38 4.09 11.00 -18.33
C GLY A 38 3.87 12.37 -17.68
N THR A 39 3.97 13.45 -18.46
CA THR A 39 3.68 14.82 -17.99
C THR A 39 2.31 15.30 -18.41
N THR A 40 1.79 14.76 -19.52
CA THR A 40 0.49 15.12 -20.10
C THR A 40 -0.33 13.85 -20.25
N VAL A 41 -1.49 13.81 -19.62
CA VAL A 41 -2.48 12.74 -19.73
C VAL A 41 -3.61 13.29 -20.60
N GLU A 42 -3.73 12.82 -21.83
CA GLU A 42 -4.76 13.30 -22.78
C GLU A 42 -6.11 12.65 -22.52
N ASP A 43 -6.08 11.34 -22.24
CA ASP A 43 -7.28 10.57 -21.97
C ASP A 43 -6.99 9.39 -21.06
N MET A 44 -8.03 8.84 -20.38
CA MET A 44 -7.92 7.72 -19.48
C MET A 44 -9.17 6.86 -19.43
N VAL A 45 -8.98 5.55 -19.29
CA VAL A 45 -10.06 4.56 -19.16
C VAL A 45 -9.69 3.48 -18.13
N GLN A 46 -10.68 2.89 -17.47
CA GLN A 46 -10.54 1.70 -16.65
C GLN A 46 -11.01 0.47 -17.41
N ASP A 47 -10.16 -0.55 -17.50
CA ASP A 47 -10.51 -1.80 -18.19
C ASP A 47 -11.38 -2.75 -17.34
N GLY A 48 -11.77 -3.89 -17.94
CA GLY A 48 -12.57 -4.90 -17.26
C GLY A 48 -11.91 -5.56 -16.06
N HIS A 49 -10.58 -5.49 -15.94
CA HIS A 49 -9.80 -5.98 -14.79
C HIS A 49 -9.61 -4.91 -13.70
N GLY A 50 -10.12 -3.70 -13.91
CA GLY A 50 -9.96 -2.57 -13.00
C GLY A 50 -8.66 -1.78 -13.17
N GLN A 51 -7.76 -2.15 -14.09
CA GLN A 51 -6.54 -1.41 -14.38
C GLN A 51 -6.87 -0.09 -15.08
N LEU A 52 -6.12 0.97 -14.74
CA LEU A 52 -6.20 2.23 -15.48
C LEU A 52 -5.28 2.20 -16.70
N TRP A 53 -5.76 2.79 -17.78
CA TRP A 53 -5.02 3.02 -19.02
C TRP A 53 -5.01 4.50 -19.33
N LEU A 54 -3.81 5.03 -19.62
CA LEU A 54 -3.56 6.46 -19.76
C LEU A 54 -2.93 6.72 -21.13
N ALA A 55 -3.62 7.43 -21.97
CA ALA A 55 -3.07 7.96 -23.22
C ALA A 55 -2.22 9.20 -22.91
N THR A 56 -0.93 9.15 -23.20
CA THR A 56 0.01 10.23 -22.87
C THR A 56 0.90 10.60 -24.05
N TRP A 57 1.60 11.72 -23.94
CA TRP A 57 2.62 12.12 -24.91
C TRP A 57 3.87 11.23 -24.91
N GLY A 58 4.07 10.43 -23.86
CA GLY A 58 5.24 9.59 -23.68
C GLY A 58 5.00 8.10 -23.86
N GLY A 59 3.80 7.69 -24.27
CA GLY A 59 3.39 6.31 -24.43
C GLY A 59 2.00 6.04 -23.87
N LEU A 60 1.51 4.82 -24.02
CA LEU A 60 0.35 4.30 -23.33
C LEU A 60 0.82 3.71 -22.00
N TYR A 61 0.27 4.17 -20.88
CA TYR A 61 0.58 3.62 -19.57
C TYR A 61 -0.58 2.77 -19.04
N SER A 62 -0.27 1.63 -18.43
CA SER A 62 -1.20 0.95 -17.53
C SER A 62 -0.78 1.15 -16.10
N PHE A 63 -1.76 1.16 -15.19
CA PHE A 63 -1.56 1.26 -13.75
C PHE A 63 -2.45 0.25 -13.02
N ASP A 64 -1.85 -0.58 -12.18
CA ASP A 64 -2.52 -1.64 -11.42
C ASP A 64 -2.74 -1.30 -9.93
N GLY A 65 -2.52 -0.03 -9.55
CA GLY A 65 -2.50 0.46 -8.19
C GLY A 65 -1.08 0.64 -7.64
N ARG A 66 -0.10 -0.16 -8.08
CA ARG A 66 1.29 -0.14 -7.56
C ARG A 66 2.33 0.27 -8.59
N THR A 67 2.18 -0.19 -9.82
CA THR A 67 3.22 -0.03 -10.85
C THR A 67 2.67 0.53 -12.14
N PHE A 68 3.39 1.48 -12.71
CA PHE A 68 3.14 1.96 -14.05
C PHE A 68 3.95 1.16 -15.07
N GLN A 69 3.27 0.72 -16.13
CA GLN A 69 3.93 0.07 -17.26
C GLN A 69 3.73 0.93 -18.51
N ASN A 70 4.81 1.24 -19.21
CA ASN A 70 4.77 2.05 -20.43
C ASN A 70 4.84 1.18 -21.68
N TYR A 71 3.87 1.35 -22.57
CA TYR A 71 3.78 0.67 -23.85
C TYR A 71 4.06 1.67 -24.96
N LYS A 72 4.95 1.30 -25.86
CA LYS A 72 5.36 2.12 -27.01
C LYS A 72 5.21 1.34 -28.30
N THR A 73 5.10 2.05 -29.40
CA THR A 73 5.13 1.44 -30.73
C THR A 73 6.55 0.98 -31.04
N ASN A 74 6.88 -0.25 -30.66
CA ASN A 74 8.17 -0.85 -30.96
C ASN A 74 8.11 -1.53 -32.33
N ILE A 75 8.74 -0.91 -33.33
CA ILE A 75 9.06 -1.61 -34.58
C ILE A 75 10.55 -1.41 -34.86
N PRO A 76 11.36 -2.47 -34.67
CA PRO A 76 12.83 -2.36 -34.77
C PRO A 76 13.37 -2.09 -36.19
N ASP A 77 12.59 -2.25 -37.28
CA ASP A 77 13.12 -2.35 -38.64
C ASP A 77 12.47 -1.41 -39.68
N ASP A 78 11.63 -0.45 -39.24
CA ASP A 78 11.01 0.45 -40.19
C ASP A 78 11.86 1.70 -40.41
N ARG A 79 12.29 1.90 -41.66
CA ARG A 79 13.02 3.10 -42.10
C ARG A 79 12.15 4.38 -42.06
N ASP A 80 10.87 4.25 -41.67
CA ASP A 80 9.93 5.34 -41.51
C ASP A 80 9.90 5.81 -40.06
N ASN A 81 10.73 6.80 -39.75
CA ASN A 81 10.84 7.47 -38.44
C ASN A 81 9.58 8.33 -38.10
N SER A 82 8.46 8.16 -38.78
CA SER A 82 7.27 9.01 -38.69
C SER A 82 6.25 8.56 -37.60
N ARG A 83 6.52 7.49 -36.87
CA ARG A 83 5.57 6.96 -35.88
C ARG A 83 5.66 7.69 -34.54
N SER A 84 4.52 8.18 -34.08
CA SER A 84 4.39 8.89 -32.82
C SER A 84 4.09 7.92 -31.66
N ASN A 85 4.77 8.11 -30.53
CA ASN A 85 4.36 7.50 -29.24
C ASN A 85 3.48 8.45 -28.42
N ARG A 86 3.02 9.55 -29.03
CA ARG A 86 2.03 10.44 -28.43
C ARG A 86 0.64 9.90 -28.72
N PHE A 87 -0.08 9.51 -27.67
CA PHE A 87 -1.44 8.99 -27.76
C PHE A 87 -2.42 10.05 -27.27
N VAL A 88 -3.58 10.13 -27.94
CA VAL A 88 -4.57 11.19 -27.73
C VAL A 88 -5.92 10.67 -27.25
N ASP A 89 -6.20 9.37 -27.48
CA ASP A 89 -7.48 8.77 -27.14
C ASP A 89 -7.27 7.28 -26.78
N VAL A 90 -7.96 6.77 -25.78
CA VAL A 90 -7.86 5.37 -25.33
C VAL A 90 -9.23 4.84 -24.91
N GLU A 91 -9.59 3.67 -25.44
CA GLU A 91 -10.85 3.02 -25.13
C GLU A 91 -10.65 1.55 -24.75
N SER A 92 -11.46 1.09 -23.81
CA SER A 92 -11.51 -0.31 -23.38
C SER A 92 -12.68 -1.01 -24.04
N PHE A 93 -12.38 -2.05 -24.82
CA PHE A 93 -13.36 -2.93 -25.46
C PHE A 93 -13.29 -4.28 -24.77
N ASP A 94 -14.42 -4.86 -24.45
CA ASP A 94 -14.48 -6.08 -23.68
C ASP A 94 -13.54 -6.05 -22.44
N ARG A 95 -13.26 -7.22 -21.87
CA ARG A 95 -12.44 -7.30 -20.66
C ARG A 95 -10.95 -7.07 -20.92
N ASP A 96 -10.48 -7.45 -22.08
CA ASP A 96 -9.05 -7.57 -22.40
C ASP A 96 -8.56 -6.64 -23.51
N GLU A 97 -9.45 -6.10 -24.31
CA GLU A 97 -9.06 -5.34 -25.49
C GLU A 97 -8.96 -3.85 -25.20
N ILE A 98 -7.78 -3.27 -25.40
CA ILE A 98 -7.52 -1.84 -25.35
C ILE A 98 -7.17 -1.35 -26.74
N ARG A 99 -7.86 -0.30 -27.20
CA ARG A 99 -7.54 0.41 -28.42
C ARG A 99 -7.09 1.84 -28.11
N VAL A 100 -6.09 2.28 -28.83
CA VAL A 100 -5.51 3.61 -28.61
C VAL A 100 -5.22 4.30 -29.93
N VAL A 101 -5.53 5.59 -29.99
CA VAL A 101 -5.27 6.45 -31.15
C VAL A 101 -4.02 7.29 -30.91
N SER A 102 -3.12 7.30 -31.86
CA SER A 102 -1.93 8.14 -31.83
C SER A 102 -2.16 9.50 -32.49
N TYR A 103 -1.35 10.49 -32.15
CA TYR A 103 -1.41 11.85 -32.70
C TYR A 103 -1.26 11.90 -34.23
N ASP A 104 -0.60 10.91 -34.84
CA ASP A 104 -0.46 10.74 -36.27
C ASP A 104 -1.62 9.95 -36.92
N ASN A 105 -2.78 9.90 -36.25
CA ASN A 105 -4.03 9.30 -36.70
C ASN A 105 -3.95 7.80 -36.99
N ARG A 106 -3.21 7.07 -36.20
CA ARG A 106 -3.12 5.60 -36.31
C ARG A 106 -3.81 4.94 -35.11
N LEU A 107 -4.55 3.88 -35.42
CA LEU A 107 -5.21 3.06 -34.39
C LEU A 107 -4.35 1.84 -34.07
N TYR A 108 -4.16 1.56 -32.79
CA TYR A 108 -3.45 0.41 -32.30
C TYR A 108 -4.34 -0.40 -31.36
N SER A 109 -4.18 -1.71 -31.37
CA SER A 109 -4.68 -2.62 -30.35
C SER A 109 -3.53 -3.09 -29.47
N LEU A 110 -3.80 -3.29 -28.19
CA LEU A 110 -2.82 -3.83 -27.26
C LEU A 110 -2.77 -5.34 -27.34
N ASP A 111 -1.65 -5.90 -27.72
CA ASP A 111 -1.31 -7.30 -27.47
C ASP A 111 -0.76 -7.44 -26.04
N ARG A 112 -1.57 -7.95 -25.12
CA ARG A 112 -1.19 -8.12 -23.70
C ARG A 112 -0.11 -9.18 -23.53
N GLU A 113 -0.10 -10.23 -24.37
CA GLU A 113 0.91 -11.29 -24.30
C GLU A 113 2.28 -10.79 -24.77
N ALA A 114 2.34 -10.18 -25.94
CA ALA A 114 3.56 -9.58 -26.49
C ALA A 114 3.97 -8.29 -25.77
N ARG A 115 3.07 -7.67 -25.00
CA ARG A 115 3.21 -6.29 -24.45
C ARG A 115 3.58 -5.27 -25.51
N ALA A 116 2.92 -5.32 -26.60
CA ALA A 116 3.19 -4.47 -27.75
C ALA A 116 1.89 -3.83 -28.27
N LEU A 117 2.03 -2.65 -28.80
CA LEU A 117 0.96 -1.99 -29.55
C LEU A 117 1.04 -2.45 -30.98
N VAL A 118 0.01 -3.15 -31.45
CA VAL A 118 -0.10 -3.69 -32.79
C VAL A 118 -0.98 -2.74 -33.63
N PRO A 119 -0.48 -2.23 -34.78
CA PRO A 119 -1.30 -1.38 -35.64
C PRO A 119 -2.48 -2.18 -36.20
N MET A 120 -3.67 -1.60 -36.13
CA MET A 120 -4.88 -2.17 -36.72
C MET A 120 -4.99 -1.81 -38.19
N ASP A 121 -5.49 -2.74 -39.02
CA ASP A 121 -5.82 -2.47 -40.41
C ASP A 121 -7.19 -1.78 -40.53
N CYS A 122 -7.19 -0.48 -40.64
CA CYS A 122 -8.39 0.34 -40.77
C CYS A 122 -8.81 0.51 -42.24
N ARG A 123 -8.52 -0.45 -43.13
CA ARG A 123 -8.81 -0.41 -44.58
C ARG A 123 -8.20 0.82 -45.28
N GLY A 124 -7.07 1.31 -44.80
CA GLY A 124 -6.34 2.44 -45.32
C GLY A 124 -6.81 3.83 -44.79
N HIS A 125 -7.78 3.88 -43.89
CA HIS A 125 -8.21 5.11 -43.23
C HIS A 125 -7.29 5.43 -42.05
N GLY A 126 -6.98 6.71 -41.85
CA GLY A 126 -6.47 7.21 -40.59
C GLY A 126 -7.59 7.34 -39.57
N ILE A 127 -7.34 7.20 -38.30
CA ILE A 127 -8.32 7.36 -37.22
C ILE A 127 -7.87 8.49 -36.31
N GLN A 128 -8.76 9.48 -36.09
CA GLN A 128 -8.52 10.63 -35.25
C GLN A 128 -9.08 10.45 -33.85
N GLN A 129 -10.26 9.81 -33.72
CA GLN A 129 -10.96 9.65 -32.45
C GLN A 129 -11.87 8.41 -32.46
N ILE A 130 -12.12 7.85 -31.29
CA ILE A 130 -13.04 6.74 -31.03
C ILE A 130 -14.26 7.30 -30.30
N PHE A 131 -15.46 6.88 -30.73
CA PHE A 131 -16.71 7.21 -30.04
C PHE A 131 -17.43 5.91 -29.68
N ARG A 132 -17.84 5.80 -28.42
CA ARG A 132 -18.61 4.66 -27.91
C ARG A 132 -19.93 5.13 -27.31
N PRO A 133 -20.98 5.31 -28.13
CA PRO A 133 -22.30 5.71 -27.65
C PRO A 133 -22.91 4.74 -26.64
N THR A 134 -22.61 3.44 -26.76
CA THR A 134 -22.99 2.36 -25.85
C THR A 134 -21.83 1.38 -25.71
N GLU A 135 -21.90 0.43 -24.77
CA GLU A 135 -20.88 -0.63 -24.65
C GLU A 135 -20.72 -1.48 -25.92
N GLU A 136 -21.80 -1.65 -26.69
CA GLU A 136 -21.82 -2.48 -27.89
C GLU A 136 -21.45 -1.71 -29.18
N ASP A 137 -21.58 -0.37 -29.16
CA ASP A 137 -21.34 0.46 -30.33
C ASP A 137 -19.95 1.06 -30.37
N CYS A 138 -19.38 1.14 -31.55
CA CYS A 138 -18.12 1.84 -31.78
C CYS A 138 -18.15 2.54 -33.11
N PHE A 139 -17.75 3.82 -33.11
CA PHE A 139 -17.58 4.64 -34.29
C PHE A 139 -16.17 5.24 -34.28
N TYR A 140 -15.61 5.38 -35.49
CA TYR A 140 -14.29 5.98 -35.70
C TYR A 140 -14.41 7.21 -36.56
N LEU A 141 -13.82 8.30 -36.11
CA LEU A 141 -13.71 9.54 -36.88
C LEU A 141 -12.36 9.55 -37.61
N THR A 142 -12.40 9.83 -38.91
CA THR A 142 -11.20 10.02 -39.72
C THR A 142 -10.82 11.51 -39.81
N PRO A 143 -9.55 11.82 -40.16
CA PRO A 143 -9.11 13.22 -40.39
C PRO A 143 -9.88 13.95 -41.50
N ASP A 144 -10.52 13.20 -42.45
CA ASP A 144 -11.35 13.75 -43.50
C ASP A 144 -12.83 13.90 -43.13
N ASN A 145 -13.14 13.76 -41.81
CA ASN A 145 -14.49 13.80 -41.26
C ASN A 145 -15.45 12.72 -41.79
N GLU A 146 -14.91 11.56 -42.14
CA GLU A 146 -15.72 10.38 -42.35
C GLU A 146 -15.93 9.66 -41.02
N VAL A 147 -17.16 9.27 -40.74
CA VAL A 147 -17.51 8.43 -39.61
C VAL A 147 -17.60 6.99 -40.10
N LEU A 148 -16.82 6.09 -39.48
CA LEU A 148 -16.80 4.68 -39.80
C LEU A 148 -17.45 3.89 -38.66
N ASP A 149 -18.07 2.77 -38.99
CA ASP A 149 -18.60 1.83 -37.98
C ASP A 149 -17.52 0.92 -37.37
N ALA A 150 -17.90 0.05 -36.45
CA ALA A 150 -17.00 -0.88 -35.77
C ALA A 150 -16.21 -1.81 -36.72
N THR A 151 -16.66 -1.97 -38.00
CA THR A 151 -16.02 -2.79 -39.03
C THR A 151 -15.14 -1.96 -39.98
N PHE A 152 -14.91 -0.69 -39.65
CA PHE A 152 -14.26 0.30 -40.52
C PHE A 152 -14.97 0.49 -41.86
N SER A 153 -16.28 0.28 -41.89
CA SER A 153 -17.12 0.59 -43.07
C SER A 153 -17.66 2.01 -42.95
N HIS A 154 -17.77 2.70 -44.06
CA HIS A 154 -18.31 4.07 -44.11
C HIS A 154 -19.74 4.10 -43.56
N TYR A 155 -19.99 4.90 -42.53
CA TYR A 155 -21.31 5.18 -41.98
C TYR A 155 -21.88 6.48 -42.54
N CYS A 156 -21.16 7.57 -42.45
CA CYS A 156 -21.51 8.86 -43.08
C CYS A 156 -20.28 9.78 -43.20
N THR A 157 -20.41 10.83 -44.02
CA THR A 157 -19.45 11.90 -44.12
C THR A 157 -20.05 13.18 -43.54
N VAL A 158 -19.37 13.77 -42.56
CA VAL A 158 -19.73 15.08 -42.02
C VAL A 158 -19.03 16.19 -42.83
N SER A 159 -19.51 17.40 -42.77
CA SER A 159 -18.88 18.55 -43.45
C SER A 159 -17.39 18.63 -43.11
N ARG A 160 -16.53 18.87 -44.10
CA ARG A 160 -15.07 18.91 -43.96
C ARG A 160 -14.54 19.88 -42.90
N ASN A 161 -15.30 20.93 -42.63
CA ASN A 161 -14.91 21.96 -41.67
C ASN A 161 -15.63 21.83 -40.32
N ALA A 162 -16.44 20.79 -40.16
CA ALA A 162 -17.16 20.56 -38.92
C ALA A 162 -16.28 19.82 -37.92
N THR A 163 -16.41 20.18 -36.64
CA THR A 163 -15.86 19.45 -35.52
C THR A 163 -16.92 18.52 -34.98
N VAL A 164 -16.67 17.23 -34.92
CA VAL A 164 -17.57 16.25 -34.29
C VAL A 164 -17.33 16.29 -32.78
N HIS A 165 -18.34 16.69 -32.02
CA HIS A 165 -18.25 16.80 -30.57
C HIS A 165 -18.67 15.53 -29.86
N THR A 166 -19.75 14.88 -30.33
CA THR A 166 -20.21 13.61 -29.75
C THR A 166 -21.02 12.81 -30.77
N ILE A 167 -21.01 11.49 -30.57
CA ILE A 167 -21.90 10.55 -31.25
C ILE A 167 -22.69 9.85 -30.16
N ILE A 168 -24.01 9.89 -30.24
CA ILE A 168 -24.91 9.35 -29.23
C ILE A 168 -26.05 8.58 -29.88
N ARG A 169 -26.62 7.63 -29.18
CA ARG A 169 -27.78 6.87 -29.60
C ARG A 169 -29.00 7.33 -28.80
N ASP A 170 -30.09 7.65 -29.50
CA ASP A 170 -31.34 7.99 -28.82
C ASP A 170 -32.04 6.72 -28.24
N PRO A 171 -33.07 6.90 -27.43
CA PRO A 171 -33.82 5.78 -26.83
C PRO A 171 -34.49 4.85 -27.85
N GLU A 172 -34.70 5.30 -29.09
CA GLU A 172 -35.22 4.51 -30.19
C GLU A 172 -34.13 3.74 -30.97
N GLY A 173 -32.85 3.89 -30.54
CA GLY A 173 -31.69 3.23 -31.11
C GLY A 173 -31.09 3.93 -32.34
N GLN A 174 -31.50 5.16 -32.66
CA GLN A 174 -30.93 5.90 -33.80
C GLN A 174 -29.68 6.64 -33.41
N VAL A 175 -28.71 6.67 -34.29
CA VAL A 175 -27.42 7.37 -34.09
C VAL A 175 -27.53 8.83 -34.48
N TRP A 176 -27.09 9.69 -33.58
CA TRP A 176 -26.99 11.13 -33.75
C TRP A 176 -25.53 11.54 -33.67
N ILE A 177 -25.08 12.36 -34.63
CA ILE A 177 -23.75 12.94 -34.68
C ILE A 177 -23.88 14.44 -34.52
N LEU A 178 -23.28 14.98 -33.45
CA LEU A 178 -23.38 16.37 -33.09
C LEU A 178 -22.10 17.11 -33.48
N THR A 179 -22.28 18.25 -34.16
CA THR A 179 -21.16 19.03 -34.68
C THR A 179 -21.38 20.52 -34.47
N ASP A 180 -20.30 21.28 -34.58
CA ASP A 180 -20.34 22.76 -34.58
C ASP A 180 -21.01 23.37 -35.81
N GLN A 181 -21.46 22.56 -36.79
CA GLN A 181 -22.18 23.01 -37.98
C GLN A 181 -23.58 22.41 -38.12
N GLY A 182 -23.96 21.50 -37.22
CA GLY A 182 -25.30 20.94 -37.26
C GLY A 182 -25.37 19.49 -36.75
N ILE A 183 -26.54 18.92 -36.83
CA ILE A 183 -26.89 17.57 -36.39
C ILE A 183 -27.03 16.65 -37.61
N TYR A 184 -26.36 15.51 -37.54
CA TYR A 184 -26.53 14.44 -38.54
C TYR A 184 -27.29 13.28 -37.88
N ARG A 185 -28.35 12.82 -38.55
CA ARG A 185 -29.17 11.70 -38.13
C ARG A 185 -29.28 10.68 -39.26
N SER A 186 -29.03 9.39 -38.97
CA SER A 186 -29.05 8.34 -40.00
C SER A 186 -28.16 8.67 -41.21
N GLY A 187 -27.06 9.33 -41.03
CA GLY A 187 -26.12 9.70 -42.07
C GLY A 187 -26.43 10.92 -42.89
N ALA A 188 -27.50 11.66 -42.59
CA ALA A 188 -27.87 12.91 -43.27
C ALA A 188 -27.95 14.09 -42.30
N GLN A 189 -27.49 15.27 -42.72
CA GLN A 189 -27.68 16.50 -41.94
C GLN A 189 -29.17 16.85 -41.86
N THR A 190 -29.68 16.96 -40.62
CA THR A 190 -31.12 17.20 -40.39
C THR A 190 -31.40 18.58 -39.80
N VAL A 191 -30.44 19.18 -39.09
CA VAL A 191 -30.58 20.49 -38.45
C VAL A 191 -29.28 21.26 -38.61
N GLU A 192 -29.36 22.52 -39.03
CA GLU A 192 -28.22 23.45 -39.23
C GLU A 192 -28.05 24.35 -38.00
N VAL A 193 -27.87 23.76 -36.81
CA VAL A 193 -27.63 24.48 -35.56
C VAL A 193 -26.39 23.87 -34.90
N PRO A 194 -25.37 24.68 -34.54
CA PRO A 194 -24.20 24.19 -33.83
C PRO A 194 -24.57 23.48 -32.52
N THR A 195 -24.01 22.31 -32.29
CA THR A 195 -24.32 21.49 -31.12
C THR A 195 -23.04 20.99 -30.48
N PHE A 196 -22.97 20.93 -29.15
CA PHE A 196 -21.75 20.63 -28.43
C PHE A 196 -21.85 19.38 -27.53
N CYS A 197 -23.03 19.13 -26.96
CA CYS A 197 -23.22 18.02 -26.01
C CYS A 197 -24.62 17.42 -26.18
N ALA A 198 -24.77 16.19 -25.68
CA ALA A 198 -26.11 15.60 -25.55
C ALA A 198 -26.09 14.55 -24.39
N GLU A 199 -27.29 14.35 -23.86
CA GLU A 199 -27.54 13.39 -22.80
C GLU A 199 -28.90 12.71 -22.97
N VAL A 200 -28.98 11.42 -22.75
CA VAL A 200 -30.25 10.68 -22.75
C VAL A 200 -30.78 10.59 -21.32
N VAL A 201 -31.96 11.21 -21.12
CA VAL A 201 -32.58 11.27 -19.81
C VAL A 201 -34.05 10.89 -19.91
N ASP A 202 -34.51 9.93 -19.12
CA ASP A 202 -35.91 9.49 -19.00
C ASP A 202 -36.61 9.28 -20.35
N SER A 203 -35.97 8.55 -21.27
CA SER A 203 -36.45 8.24 -22.63
C SER A 203 -36.57 9.46 -23.54
N ALA A 204 -35.85 10.54 -23.27
CA ALA A 204 -35.69 11.69 -24.19
C ALA A 204 -34.21 12.00 -24.42
N LEU A 205 -33.86 12.50 -25.61
CA LEU A 205 -32.52 12.99 -25.91
C LEU A 205 -32.53 14.51 -25.76
N TYR A 206 -31.64 15.04 -24.93
CA TYR A 206 -31.42 16.46 -24.75
C TYR A 206 -30.12 16.86 -25.45
N ILE A 207 -30.15 17.91 -26.25
CA ILE A 207 -29.04 18.36 -27.11
C ILE A 207 -28.74 19.82 -26.76
N GLY A 208 -27.53 20.11 -26.36
CA GLY A 208 -27.03 21.46 -26.09
C GLY A 208 -26.55 22.13 -27.39
N THR A 209 -27.01 23.34 -27.61
CA THR A 209 -26.71 24.12 -28.83
C THR A 209 -25.90 25.38 -28.52
N SER A 210 -25.48 26.05 -29.56
CA SER A 210 -24.94 27.43 -29.48
C SER A 210 -26.02 28.42 -29.05
N GLY A 211 -25.59 29.42 -28.27
CA GLY A 211 -26.48 30.48 -27.82
C GLY A 211 -27.44 30.11 -26.70
N GLY A 212 -27.20 29.01 -26.02
CA GLY A 212 -27.88 28.63 -24.76
C GLY A 212 -29.14 27.79 -24.95
N GLU A 213 -29.58 27.51 -26.18
CA GLU A 213 -30.74 26.65 -26.40
C GLU A 213 -30.44 25.18 -26.11
N VAL A 214 -31.40 24.46 -25.51
CA VAL A 214 -31.40 22.99 -25.42
C VAL A 214 -32.56 22.44 -26.24
N LEU A 215 -32.30 21.49 -27.11
CA LEU A 215 -33.33 20.81 -27.90
C LEU A 215 -33.64 19.46 -27.21
N ARG A 216 -34.94 19.20 -27.01
CA ARG A 216 -35.43 17.91 -26.49
C ARG A 216 -36.05 17.09 -27.63
N TYR A 217 -35.50 15.92 -27.88
CA TYR A 217 -36.10 14.94 -28.80
C TYR A 217 -36.83 13.86 -28.01
N ARG A 218 -38.11 13.73 -28.24
CA ARG A 218 -38.98 12.72 -27.67
C ARG A 218 -40.16 12.43 -28.62
N ASP A 219 -40.59 11.18 -28.72
CA ASP A 219 -41.72 10.74 -29.57
C ASP A 219 -41.59 11.24 -31.02
N GLN A 220 -40.38 11.18 -31.59
CA GLN A 220 -40.00 11.63 -32.92
C GLN A 220 -40.17 13.16 -33.15
N LEU A 221 -40.35 13.93 -32.10
CA LEU A 221 -40.47 15.38 -32.16
C LEU A 221 -39.28 16.05 -31.49
N LEU A 222 -38.65 16.98 -32.21
CA LEU A 222 -37.63 17.86 -31.69
C LEU A 222 -38.26 19.18 -31.25
N THR A 223 -38.16 19.50 -29.96
CA THR A 223 -38.75 20.70 -29.37
C THR A 223 -37.71 21.48 -28.56
N PRO A 224 -37.70 22.82 -28.62
CA PRO A 224 -36.81 23.60 -27.75
C PRO A 224 -37.28 23.50 -26.31
N LEU A 225 -36.29 23.34 -25.40
CA LEU A 225 -36.47 23.47 -23.97
C LEU A 225 -36.10 24.92 -23.59
N PRO A 226 -36.97 25.66 -22.92
CA PRO A 226 -36.63 27.01 -22.51
C PRO A 226 -35.48 27.01 -21.50
N THR A 227 -34.47 27.84 -21.73
CA THR A 227 -33.34 28.08 -20.83
C THR A 227 -33.16 29.57 -20.65
N GLN A 228 -32.43 30.00 -19.62
CA GLN A 228 -32.04 31.40 -19.42
C GLN A 228 -30.60 31.67 -19.87
N LEU A 229 -29.93 30.66 -20.40
CA LEU A 229 -28.59 30.75 -20.95
C LEU A 229 -28.61 31.38 -22.33
N ASN A 230 -27.58 32.11 -22.70
CA ASN A 230 -27.41 32.75 -24.02
C ASN A 230 -25.97 32.58 -24.55
N THR A 231 -25.25 31.63 -24.07
CA THR A 231 -23.93 31.20 -24.51
C THR A 231 -23.93 29.69 -24.76
N ASP A 232 -22.88 29.15 -25.35
CA ASP A 232 -22.82 27.76 -25.76
C ASP A 232 -23.02 26.78 -24.61
N VAL A 233 -23.90 25.79 -24.78
CA VAL A 233 -24.17 24.74 -23.82
C VAL A 233 -23.08 23.68 -23.95
N THR A 234 -22.26 23.55 -22.92
CA THR A 234 -21.07 22.66 -22.93
C THR A 234 -21.33 21.29 -22.35
N PHE A 235 -22.28 21.17 -21.43
CA PHE A 235 -22.74 19.88 -20.92
C PHE A 235 -24.20 19.89 -20.46
N ILE A 236 -24.80 18.71 -20.48
CA ILE A 236 -26.09 18.41 -19.88
C ILE A 236 -25.89 17.19 -19.01
N ALA A 237 -26.39 17.20 -17.78
CA ALA A 237 -26.29 16.06 -16.86
C ALA A 237 -27.60 15.93 -16.05
N LYS A 238 -28.07 14.70 -15.85
CA LYS A 238 -29.22 14.45 -14.96
C LYS A 238 -28.77 14.51 -13.51
N VAL A 239 -29.53 15.18 -12.66
CA VAL A 239 -29.34 15.13 -11.21
C VAL A 239 -29.88 13.80 -10.67
N PRO A 240 -29.04 12.96 -10.07
CA PRO A 240 -29.47 11.67 -9.53
C PRO A 240 -30.59 11.83 -8.48
N GLY A 241 -31.63 11.01 -8.61
CA GLY A 241 -32.77 11.00 -7.68
C GLY A 241 -33.72 12.19 -7.77
N LYS A 242 -33.50 13.15 -8.68
CA LYS A 242 -34.33 14.33 -8.90
C LYS A 242 -34.78 14.45 -10.34
N PRO A 243 -35.96 15.06 -10.62
CA PRO A 243 -36.41 15.36 -11.98
C PRO A 243 -35.76 16.65 -12.51
N GLU A 244 -34.43 16.77 -12.40
CA GLU A 244 -33.69 17.97 -12.70
C GLU A 244 -32.54 17.70 -13.66
N LEU A 245 -32.27 18.65 -14.54
CA LEU A 245 -31.09 18.70 -15.41
C LEU A 245 -30.14 19.81 -14.93
N LEU A 246 -28.86 19.52 -14.89
CA LEU A 246 -27.81 20.54 -14.87
C LEU A 246 -27.41 20.83 -16.30
N ILE A 247 -27.49 22.09 -16.68
CA ILE A 247 -27.14 22.58 -18.01
C ILE A 247 -26.00 23.59 -17.83
N GLY A 248 -24.81 23.22 -18.27
CA GLY A 248 -23.62 24.06 -18.16
C GLY A 248 -23.39 24.90 -19.40
N SER A 249 -22.96 26.13 -19.20
CA SER A 249 -22.55 27.04 -20.28
C SER A 249 -21.04 27.33 -20.19
N ASP A 250 -20.46 27.82 -21.26
CA ASP A 250 -19.05 28.17 -21.33
C ASP A 250 -18.66 29.37 -20.44
N THR A 251 -19.54 30.35 -20.28
CA THR A 251 -19.24 31.61 -19.57
C THR A 251 -20.28 32.05 -18.54
N GLN A 252 -21.51 31.53 -18.60
CA GLN A 252 -22.60 32.00 -17.74
C GLN A 252 -22.84 31.15 -16.48
N GLY A 253 -22.12 30.06 -16.33
CA GLY A 253 -22.33 29.17 -15.22
C GLY A 253 -23.27 28.03 -15.53
N ILE A 254 -24.03 27.60 -14.54
CA ILE A 254 -24.87 26.40 -14.61
C ILE A 254 -26.30 26.76 -14.32
N GLU A 255 -27.20 26.24 -15.14
CA GLU A 255 -28.65 26.32 -14.94
C GLU A 255 -29.16 24.94 -14.47
N ILE A 256 -30.00 24.95 -13.47
CA ILE A 256 -30.80 23.79 -13.05
C ILE A 256 -32.16 23.96 -13.66
N HIS A 257 -32.58 23.02 -14.50
CA HIS A 257 -33.91 22.97 -15.09
C HIS A 257 -34.70 21.79 -14.51
N ASN A 258 -35.85 22.07 -13.94
CA ASN A 258 -36.75 21.06 -13.43
C ASN A 258 -37.68 20.55 -14.54
N LEU A 259 -37.69 19.24 -14.77
CA LEU A 259 -38.42 18.57 -15.84
C LEU A 259 -39.92 18.40 -15.60
N GLU A 260 -40.40 18.60 -14.36
CA GLU A 260 -41.83 18.47 -14.02
C GLU A 260 -42.60 19.79 -14.15
N ASP A 261 -41.97 20.89 -13.76
CA ASP A 261 -42.65 22.19 -13.69
C ASP A 261 -41.99 23.28 -14.55
N ASP A 262 -40.98 22.91 -15.34
CA ASP A 262 -40.21 23.82 -16.20
C ASP A 262 -39.59 25.01 -15.43
N SER A 263 -39.36 24.89 -14.12
CA SER A 263 -38.72 25.95 -13.33
C SER A 263 -37.20 25.93 -13.53
N HIS A 264 -36.61 27.12 -13.40
CA HIS A 264 -35.18 27.31 -13.61
C HIS A 264 -34.52 27.92 -12.38
N ARG A 265 -33.32 27.46 -12.06
CA ARG A 265 -32.44 28.07 -11.08
C ARG A 265 -31.06 28.26 -11.64
N HIS A 266 -30.53 29.44 -11.58
CA HIS A 266 -29.17 29.73 -12.00
C HIS A 266 -28.18 29.62 -10.84
N LEU A 267 -27.07 28.88 -11.05
CA LEU A 267 -25.97 28.76 -10.14
C LEU A 267 -24.78 29.56 -10.68
N PRO A 268 -24.42 30.67 -10.03
CA PRO A 268 -23.23 31.43 -10.43
C PRO A 268 -21.99 30.64 -10.09
N LEU A 269 -21.00 30.62 -10.98
CA LEU A 269 -19.67 30.08 -10.68
C LEU A 269 -18.99 30.98 -9.64
N VAL A 270 -18.56 30.39 -8.54
CA VAL A 270 -17.87 31.10 -7.46
C VAL A 270 -16.38 31.19 -7.80
N ASN A 271 -15.81 32.38 -7.81
CA ASN A 271 -14.40 32.65 -8.08
C ASN A 271 -13.92 32.45 -9.54
N THR A 272 -14.75 32.67 -10.52
CA THR A 272 -14.29 32.73 -11.91
C THR A 272 -13.61 34.06 -12.20
N SER A 273 -12.32 34.03 -12.57
CA SER A 273 -11.83 35.05 -13.49
C SER A 273 -12.58 34.89 -14.84
N ASP A 274 -12.94 35.93 -15.52
CA ASP A 274 -13.71 35.98 -16.82
C ASP A 274 -13.12 35.10 -17.94
N GLU A 275 -12.30 34.15 -17.66
CA GLU A 275 -11.49 33.35 -18.55
C GLU A 275 -11.59 31.82 -18.33
N ASP A 276 -12.56 31.27 -17.59
CA ASP A 276 -12.53 29.86 -17.12
C ASP A 276 -12.73 28.76 -18.17
N GLY A 277 -12.96 29.07 -19.42
CA GLY A 277 -13.07 28.09 -20.52
C GLY A 277 -14.31 27.17 -20.38
N SER A 278 -14.38 26.16 -21.22
CA SER A 278 -15.53 25.23 -21.28
C SER A 278 -15.57 24.31 -20.04
N PHE A 279 -16.77 24.10 -19.51
CA PHE A 279 -17.04 23.17 -18.41
C PHE A 279 -17.51 21.82 -18.91
N THR A 280 -17.16 20.79 -18.18
CA THR A 280 -17.60 19.41 -18.40
C THR A 280 -18.11 18.84 -17.08
N CYS A 281 -19.15 18.01 -17.13
CA CYS A 281 -19.70 17.32 -15.96
C CYS A 281 -19.52 15.82 -16.10
N ARG A 282 -19.17 15.16 -14.99
CA ARG A 282 -19.09 13.70 -14.88
C ARG A 282 -19.70 13.27 -13.56
N ALA A 283 -20.41 12.16 -13.57
CA ALA A 283 -20.88 11.51 -12.35
C ALA A 283 -19.84 10.51 -11.83
N ASP A 284 -19.68 10.43 -10.51
CA ASP A 284 -18.96 9.32 -9.89
C ASP A 284 -19.88 8.10 -9.67
N ILE A 285 -19.35 7.02 -9.11
CA ILE A 285 -20.10 5.78 -8.89
C ILE A 285 -21.23 5.92 -7.85
N LEU A 286 -21.17 6.94 -6.99
CA LEU A 286 -22.20 7.26 -6.01
C LEU A 286 -23.28 8.21 -6.59
N GLY A 287 -23.07 8.67 -7.82
CA GLY A 287 -23.94 9.62 -8.50
C GLY A 287 -23.67 11.08 -8.14
N ASN A 288 -22.57 11.40 -7.43
CA ASN A 288 -22.18 12.78 -7.22
C ASN A 288 -21.73 13.39 -8.55
N LEU A 289 -22.16 14.63 -8.81
CA LEU A 289 -21.81 15.35 -10.03
C LEU A 289 -20.58 16.22 -9.79
N TRP A 290 -19.54 15.95 -10.59
CA TRP A 290 -18.29 16.69 -10.61
C TRP A 290 -18.20 17.55 -11.87
N ILE A 291 -17.92 18.83 -11.68
CA ILE A 291 -17.87 19.79 -12.76
C ILE A 291 -16.46 20.38 -12.81
N TYR A 292 -15.82 20.28 -13.94
CA TYR A 292 -14.46 20.76 -14.13
C TYR A 292 -14.32 21.58 -15.38
N SER A 293 -13.36 22.51 -15.36
CA SER A 293 -13.04 23.33 -16.52
C SER A 293 -11.74 22.89 -17.19
N SER A 294 -11.64 23.12 -18.49
CA SER A 294 -10.42 22.90 -19.26
C SER A 294 -9.22 23.73 -18.75
N ARG A 295 -9.43 24.70 -17.86
CA ARG A 295 -8.40 25.55 -17.26
C ARG A 295 -8.03 25.17 -15.82
N GLY A 296 -8.64 24.10 -15.24
CA GLY A 296 -8.21 23.51 -13.99
C GLY A 296 -9.10 23.75 -12.77
N SER A 297 -10.26 24.39 -12.92
CA SER A 297 -11.24 24.49 -11.82
C SER A 297 -12.00 23.18 -11.66
N LEU A 298 -12.25 22.75 -10.43
CA LEU A 298 -13.02 21.56 -10.09
C LEU A 298 -14.03 21.90 -9.01
N TYR A 299 -15.30 21.54 -9.24
CA TYR A 299 -16.43 21.77 -8.35
C TYR A 299 -17.18 20.47 -8.11
N TRP A 300 -17.71 20.33 -6.91
CA TRP A 300 -18.72 19.33 -6.56
C TRP A 300 -20.10 20.01 -6.48
N TYR A 301 -21.12 19.39 -7.08
CA TYR A 301 -22.48 19.88 -6.99
C TYR A 301 -23.18 19.34 -5.75
N ASP A 302 -23.53 20.21 -4.81
CA ASP A 302 -24.41 19.90 -3.69
C ASP A 302 -25.88 20.05 -4.09
N GLY A 303 -26.50 18.92 -4.40
CA GLY A 303 -27.90 18.87 -4.82
C GLY A 303 -28.92 19.17 -3.69
N GLU A 304 -28.52 19.16 -2.42
CA GLU A 304 -29.40 19.55 -1.32
C GLU A 304 -29.37 21.05 -1.07
N ALA A 305 -28.19 21.60 -1.02
CA ALA A 305 -27.99 23.05 -0.87
C ALA A 305 -28.22 23.83 -2.18
N TYR A 306 -28.20 23.15 -3.33
CA TYR A 306 -28.18 23.78 -4.65
C TYR A 306 -27.04 24.76 -4.85
N GLU A 307 -25.82 24.27 -4.50
CA GLU A 307 -24.60 25.06 -4.59
C GLU A 307 -23.50 24.31 -5.31
N LEU A 308 -22.59 25.06 -5.94
CA LEU A 308 -21.34 24.55 -6.45
C LEU A 308 -20.26 24.74 -5.40
N VAL A 309 -19.79 23.65 -4.84
CA VAL A 309 -18.74 23.67 -3.82
C VAL A 309 -17.39 23.57 -4.50
N PRO A 310 -16.51 24.58 -4.40
CA PRO A 310 -15.16 24.47 -4.92
C PRO A 310 -14.42 23.34 -4.22
N PHE A 311 -13.73 22.50 -5.00
CA PHE A 311 -12.95 21.43 -4.45
C PHE A 311 -11.67 21.99 -3.84
N LEU A 312 -11.49 21.85 -2.50
CA LEU A 312 -10.32 22.34 -1.77
C LEU A 312 -9.40 21.17 -1.43
N ASN A 313 -8.16 21.25 -1.90
CA ASN A 313 -7.12 20.33 -1.46
C ASN A 313 -6.63 20.71 -0.07
N LYS A 314 -6.65 19.79 0.91
CA LYS A 314 -6.16 20.02 2.28
C LYS A 314 -4.66 20.35 2.35
N ASN A 315 -3.87 19.92 1.39
CA ASN A 315 -2.43 20.19 1.32
C ASN A 315 -2.08 21.52 0.67
N MET A 316 -3.04 22.15 -0.01
CA MET A 316 -2.94 23.50 -0.54
C MET A 316 -3.91 24.37 0.25
N GLN A 317 -3.44 25.36 0.99
CA GLN A 317 -4.28 26.30 1.76
C GLN A 317 -5.18 27.18 0.87
N GLN A 318 -5.14 26.96 -0.43
CA GLN A 318 -5.96 27.57 -1.47
C GLN A 318 -6.64 26.44 -2.24
N GLY A 319 -7.84 26.66 -2.73
CA GLY A 319 -8.57 25.71 -3.59
C GLY A 319 -7.66 25.23 -4.72
N TRP A 320 -7.89 24.01 -5.19
CA TRP A 320 -7.14 23.50 -6.30
C TRP A 320 -7.33 24.41 -7.50
N ASN A 321 -6.33 25.21 -7.75
CA ASN A 321 -6.23 26.07 -8.91
C ASN A 321 -4.98 25.56 -9.63
N SER A 322 -5.18 24.52 -10.43
CA SER A 322 -4.12 24.03 -11.30
C SER A 322 -3.92 25.11 -12.37
N GLU A 323 -2.75 25.74 -12.41
CA GLU A 323 -2.34 26.55 -13.58
C GLU A 323 -2.30 25.68 -14.85
N THR A 324 -2.55 24.39 -14.70
CA THR A 324 -2.55 23.36 -15.75
C THR A 324 -3.98 22.88 -15.95
N GLY A 325 -4.50 22.99 -17.19
CA GLY A 325 -5.85 22.55 -17.53
C GLY A 325 -6.08 21.06 -17.24
N ILE A 326 -7.30 20.72 -16.83
CA ILE A 326 -7.75 19.32 -16.74
C ILE A 326 -8.04 18.84 -18.15
N THR A 327 -7.32 17.80 -18.56
CA THR A 327 -7.49 17.17 -19.88
C THR A 327 -8.40 15.96 -19.84
N SER A 328 -8.35 15.20 -18.74
CA SER A 328 -9.16 14.00 -18.58
C SER A 328 -9.58 13.81 -17.12
N PHE A 329 -10.72 13.18 -16.92
CA PHE A 329 -11.34 12.94 -15.62
C PHE A 329 -12.04 11.59 -15.63
N LEU A 330 -11.75 10.76 -14.64
CA LEU A 330 -12.33 9.43 -14.50
C LEU A 330 -12.71 9.17 -13.04
N ALA A 331 -13.92 8.68 -12.79
CA ALA A 331 -14.28 8.04 -11.54
C ALA A 331 -14.10 6.53 -11.69
N ASP A 332 -13.24 5.92 -10.87
CA ASP A 332 -13.02 4.48 -10.93
C ASP A 332 -14.10 3.69 -10.19
N ARG A 333 -14.09 2.37 -10.35
CA ARG A 333 -15.08 1.48 -9.71
C ARG A 333 -14.98 1.41 -8.20
N GLN A 334 -13.93 1.97 -7.60
CA GLN A 334 -13.73 2.05 -6.14
C GLN A 334 -14.13 3.43 -5.58
N GLY A 335 -14.63 4.35 -6.43
CA GLY A 335 -15.04 5.68 -6.05
C GLY A 335 -13.90 6.71 -5.97
N ASN A 336 -12.68 6.36 -6.38
CA ASN A 336 -11.64 7.36 -6.50
C ASN A 336 -11.83 8.21 -7.75
N LEU A 337 -11.46 9.49 -7.66
CA LEU A 337 -11.41 10.35 -8.84
C LEU A 337 -9.97 10.44 -9.33
N TRP A 338 -9.81 10.26 -10.63
CA TRP A 338 -8.55 10.39 -11.34
C TRP A 338 -8.58 11.61 -12.23
N ILE A 339 -7.57 12.44 -12.14
CA ILE A 339 -7.49 13.71 -12.80
C ILE A 339 -6.20 13.76 -13.59
N GLY A 340 -6.34 13.82 -14.91
CA GLY A 340 -5.26 14.03 -15.86
C GLY A 340 -5.12 15.51 -16.20
N SER A 341 -3.90 15.98 -16.35
CA SER A 341 -3.63 17.37 -16.67
C SER A 341 -2.52 17.54 -17.72
N THR A 342 -2.48 18.71 -18.33
CA THR A 342 -1.51 19.01 -19.41
C THR A 342 -0.06 18.95 -18.94
N TRP A 343 0.24 19.38 -17.73
CA TRP A 343 1.62 19.43 -17.19
C TRP A 343 1.73 18.90 -15.76
N GLY A 344 0.60 18.70 -15.10
CA GLY A 344 0.55 18.25 -13.69
C GLY A 344 0.70 16.75 -13.52
N GLY A 345 0.62 15.98 -14.59
CA GLY A 345 0.65 14.53 -14.56
C GLY A 345 -0.69 13.90 -14.19
N LEU A 346 -0.69 12.93 -13.31
CA LEU A 346 -1.86 12.20 -12.84
C LEU A 346 -2.06 12.43 -11.34
N GLU A 347 -3.28 12.73 -10.96
CA GLU A 347 -3.67 12.93 -9.58
C GLU A 347 -4.85 12.04 -9.22
N ARG A 348 -4.88 11.52 -7.99
CA ARG A 348 -5.97 10.71 -7.45
C ARG A 348 -6.55 11.38 -6.21
N VAL A 349 -7.87 11.45 -6.15
CA VAL A 349 -8.64 11.82 -4.96
C VAL A 349 -9.35 10.58 -4.45
N THR A 350 -9.09 10.21 -3.20
CA THR A 350 -9.76 9.11 -2.52
C THR A 350 -10.66 9.68 -1.43
N PHE A 351 -11.95 9.36 -1.46
CA PHE A 351 -12.90 9.76 -0.42
C PHE A 351 -12.83 8.76 0.72
N GLN A 352 -12.91 9.29 1.92
CA GLN A 352 -12.92 8.48 3.12
C GLN A 352 -14.36 8.15 3.49
N GLU A 353 -14.71 6.88 3.42
CA GLU A 353 -15.99 6.37 3.92
C GLU A 353 -16.00 6.23 5.45
N ASP A 354 -14.81 6.26 6.08
CA ASP A 354 -14.68 6.05 7.51
C ASP A 354 -15.02 7.32 8.29
N ASN A 355 -15.97 7.21 9.19
CA ASN A 355 -16.48 8.34 9.98
C ASN A 355 -15.59 8.65 11.21
N PHE A 356 -14.28 8.85 10.97
CA PHE A 356 -13.37 9.34 11.99
C PHE A 356 -13.62 10.82 12.27
N LYS A 357 -13.97 11.14 13.53
CA LYS A 357 -14.22 12.49 13.98
C LYS A 357 -13.05 13.00 14.80
N PHE A 358 -12.81 14.30 14.74
CA PHE A 358 -11.67 14.90 15.40
C PHE A 358 -12.04 16.16 16.17
N LYS A 359 -11.67 16.21 17.46
CA LYS A 359 -11.88 17.37 18.31
C LYS A 359 -10.55 18.02 18.67
N THR A 360 -10.34 19.24 18.23
CA THR A 360 -9.22 20.08 18.67
C THR A 360 -9.56 20.79 19.98
N ILE A 361 -8.57 21.00 20.83
CA ILE A 361 -8.77 21.68 22.11
C ILE A 361 -8.83 23.20 21.93
N ASP A 362 -7.85 23.77 21.21
CA ASP A 362 -7.72 25.21 20.96
C ASP A 362 -8.42 25.70 19.69
N GLY A 363 -9.05 24.79 18.94
CA GLY A 363 -9.71 25.10 17.66
C GLY A 363 -8.75 25.28 16.47
N SER A 364 -7.42 25.23 16.66
CA SER A 364 -6.44 25.47 15.59
C SER A 364 -6.16 24.25 14.71
N GLY A 365 -6.39 23.04 15.22
CA GLY A 365 -6.04 21.78 14.55
C GLY A 365 -4.55 21.53 14.39
N ARG A 366 -3.70 22.34 15.02
CA ARG A 366 -2.24 22.23 14.93
C ARG A 366 -1.68 21.33 16.02
N ILE A 367 -0.55 20.70 15.73
CA ILE A 367 0.24 20.02 16.76
C ILE A 367 0.83 21.06 17.68
N SER A 368 0.35 21.11 18.91
CA SER A 368 0.78 22.06 19.95
C SER A 368 0.70 21.42 21.33
N PRO A 369 1.36 21.94 22.37
CA PRO A 369 1.20 21.46 23.75
C PRO A 369 -0.25 21.54 24.24
N GLU A 370 -1.00 22.56 23.83
CA GLU A 370 -2.39 22.82 24.17
C GLU A 370 -3.32 21.76 23.57
N ASN A 371 -3.03 21.30 22.35
CA ASN A 371 -3.79 20.26 21.67
C ASN A 371 -3.31 18.83 22.01
N SER A 372 -2.10 18.67 22.55
CA SER A 372 -1.53 17.36 22.80
C SER A 372 -2.18 16.69 24.04
N VAL A 373 -3.18 15.87 23.79
CA VAL A 373 -3.92 15.11 24.82
C VAL A 373 -3.11 13.93 25.31
N ARG A 374 -3.05 13.72 26.63
CA ARG A 374 -2.25 12.66 27.26
C ARG A 374 -3.07 11.62 28.00
N ALA A 375 -4.20 11.98 28.56
CA ALA A 375 -5.11 11.07 29.23
C ALA A 375 -6.55 11.50 29.07
N LEU A 376 -7.44 10.50 29.01
CA LEU A 376 -8.89 10.64 28.85
C LEU A 376 -9.61 9.80 29.88
N VAL A 377 -10.73 10.30 30.40
CA VAL A 377 -11.67 9.52 31.23
C VAL A 377 -13.07 10.09 31.04
N GLN A 378 -14.09 9.22 31.04
CA GLN A 378 -15.49 9.62 31.06
C GLN A 378 -16.01 9.65 32.49
N GLU A 379 -16.57 10.77 32.88
CA GLU A 379 -17.18 10.97 34.17
C GLU A 379 -18.59 10.35 34.21
N PRO A 380 -19.10 9.94 35.41
CA PRO A 380 -20.42 9.29 35.53
C PRO A 380 -21.62 10.06 34.96
N SER A 381 -21.56 11.36 34.80
CA SER A 381 -22.64 12.15 34.14
C SER A 381 -22.53 12.21 32.60
N GLY A 382 -21.53 11.55 32.01
CA GLY A 382 -21.29 11.50 30.55
C GLY A 382 -20.21 12.45 30.05
N TRP A 383 -19.75 13.43 30.85
CA TRP A 383 -18.73 14.35 30.45
C TRP A 383 -17.36 13.66 30.25
N ILE A 384 -16.57 14.15 29.31
CA ILE A 384 -15.23 13.66 29.03
C ILE A 384 -14.18 14.62 29.60
N LEU A 385 -13.28 14.09 30.39
CA LEU A 385 -12.13 14.83 30.91
C LEU A 385 -10.90 14.47 30.09
N ALA A 386 -10.16 15.51 29.66
CA ALA A 386 -8.94 15.37 28.88
C ALA A 386 -7.80 16.18 29.50
N SER A 387 -6.65 15.56 29.75
CA SER A 387 -5.46 16.31 30.16
C SER A 387 -4.54 16.60 28.98
N THR A 388 -3.97 17.78 28.95
CA THR A 388 -3.10 18.24 27.85
C THR A 388 -1.65 18.49 28.32
N ARG A 389 -0.75 18.54 27.36
CA ARG A 389 0.68 18.68 27.62
C ARG A 389 1.07 20.07 28.14
N ASP A 390 0.21 21.08 28.00
CA ASP A 390 0.38 22.41 28.55
C ASP A 390 0.09 22.50 30.06
N GLY A 391 -0.37 21.39 30.66
CA GLY A 391 -0.68 21.31 32.09
C GLY A 391 -2.09 21.75 32.45
N ARG A 392 -3.05 21.45 31.60
CA ARG A 392 -4.47 21.71 31.84
C ARG A 392 -5.26 20.40 31.86
N LEU A 393 -6.38 20.44 32.60
CA LEU A 393 -7.45 19.46 32.58
C LEU A 393 -8.69 20.13 31.99
N HIS A 394 -9.19 19.61 30.88
CA HIS A 394 -10.36 20.12 30.19
C HIS A 394 -11.58 19.21 30.45
N ALA A 395 -12.76 19.78 30.57
CA ALA A 395 -14.01 19.05 30.70
C ALA A 395 -14.94 19.40 29.54
N PHE A 396 -15.33 18.38 28.80
CA PHE A 396 -16.23 18.44 27.65
C PHE A 396 -17.56 17.78 27.99
N ASP A 397 -18.67 18.37 27.56
CA ASP A 397 -19.97 17.73 27.60
C ASP A 397 -20.13 16.64 26.52
N GLU A 398 -21.31 15.99 26.45
CA GLU A 398 -21.63 14.94 25.48
C GLU A 398 -21.52 15.40 24.01
N SER A 399 -21.67 16.72 23.76
CA SER A 399 -21.48 17.31 22.42
C SER A 399 -20.03 17.76 22.16
N LEU A 400 -19.12 17.39 23.01
CA LEU A 400 -17.69 17.78 22.99
C LEU A 400 -17.48 19.30 23.00
N GLN A 401 -18.37 20.03 23.65
CA GLN A 401 -18.17 21.44 23.94
C GLN A 401 -17.44 21.59 25.28
N GLU A 402 -16.36 22.36 25.27
CA GLU A 402 -15.63 22.66 26.51
C GLU A 402 -16.50 23.49 27.47
N ARG A 403 -16.69 22.99 28.68
CA ARG A 403 -17.49 23.62 29.75
C ARG A 403 -16.63 24.17 30.89
N ALA A 404 -15.46 23.57 31.10
CA ALA A 404 -14.52 23.99 32.12
C ALA A 404 -13.09 23.56 31.80
N SER A 405 -12.11 24.30 32.33
CA SER A 405 -10.72 23.86 32.36
C SER A 405 -10.02 24.31 33.64
N TRP A 406 -9.07 23.48 34.09
CA TRP A 406 -8.30 23.73 35.30
C TRP A 406 -6.81 23.59 35.02
N PHE A 407 -6.02 24.35 35.74
CA PHE A 407 -4.57 24.28 35.63
C PHE A 407 -4.00 23.25 36.62
N THR A 408 -3.37 22.20 36.10
CA THR A 408 -2.72 21.12 36.88
C THR A 408 -1.24 21.39 37.18
N ARG A 409 -0.73 22.57 36.77
CA ARG A 409 0.66 23.05 36.92
C ARG A 409 1.66 22.35 36.01
N GLN A 410 1.47 21.09 35.69
CA GLN A 410 2.34 20.26 34.85
C GLN A 410 1.48 19.30 34.02
N PRO A 411 1.98 18.78 32.88
CA PRO A 411 1.26 17.82 32.05
C PRO A 411 0.71 16.65 32.83
N GLY A 412 -0.61 16.38 32.69
CA GLY A 412 -1.23 15.20 33.24
C GLY A 412 -1.04 14.00 32.30
N TYR A 413 -0.55 12.88 32.82
CA TYR A 413 -0.30 11.65 32.05
C TYR A 413 -1.30 10.55 32.37
N ALA A 414 -1.99 10.63 33.52
CA ALA A 414 -3.04 9.70 33.91
C ALA A 414 -4.19 10.46 34.58
N ILE A 415 -5.40 10.01 34.34
CA ILE A 415 -6.61 10.48 35.01
C ILE A 415 -7.39 9.26 35.45
N THR A 416 -7.90 9.28 36.66
CA THR A 416 -8.86 8.29 37.14
C THR A 416 -9.91 8.95 38.01
N ILE A 417 -11.11 8.34 38.07
CA ILE A 417 -12.18 8.74 38.95
C ILE A 417 -12.43 7.59 39.93
N THR A 418 -12.19 7.86 41.20
CA THR A 418 -12.30 6.85 42.24
C THR A 418 -13.75 6.65 42.71
N HIS A 419 -14.01 5.52 43.39
CA HIS A 419 -15.34 5.13 43.89
C HIS A 419 -16.01 6.23 44.75
N ASP A 420 -15.21 7.02 45.49
CA ASP A 420 -15.67 8.18 46.25
C ASP A 420 -16.00 9.42 45.38
N GLY A 421 -15.90 9.28 44.06
CA GLY A 421 -16.23 10.28 43.06
C GLY A 421 -15.21 11.38 42.90
N LYS A 422 -14.02 11.25 43.45
CA LYS A 422 -12.92 12.22 43.26
C LYS A 422 -12.19 11.97 41.95
N ILE A 423 -11.71 13.04 41.35
CA ILE A 423 -10.89 12.99 40.15
C ILE A 423 -9.42 13.12 40.57
N TRP A 424 -8.61 12.16 40.11
CA TRP A 424 -7.18 12.12 40.37
C TRP A 424 -6.41 12.26 39.07
N VAL A 425 -5.43 13.18 39.08
CA VAL A 425 -4.57 13.44 37.92
C VAL A 425 -3.12 13.18 38.31
N GLY A 426 -2.51 12.21 37.69
CA GLY A 426 -1.06 11.96 37.76
C GLY A 426 -0.33 12.88 36.80
N THR A 427 0.59 13.71 37.32
CA THR A 427 1.32 14.69 36.51
C THR A 427 2.80 14.33 36.34
N ARG A 428 3.44 14.91 35.35
CA ARG A 428 4.88 14.85 35.19
C ARG A 428 5.53 16.11 35.78
N GLY A 429 6.00 15.99 37.03
CA GLY A 429 6.71 17.03 37.72
C GLY A 429 5.95 17.75 38.85
N ALA A 430 4.61 17.61 38.96
CA ALA A 430 3.81 18.19 40.03
C ALA A 430 3.25 17.15 41.04
N GLY A 431 3.51 15.86 40.82
CA GLY A 431 2.99 14.80 41.68
C GLY A 431 1.55 14.43 41.34
N LEU A 432 0.76 14.09 42.34
CA LEU A 432 -0.63 13.65 42.21
C LEU A 432 -1.58 14.80 42.60
N VAL A 433 -2.50 15.17 41.70
CA VAL A 433 -3.48 16.25 41.89
C VAL A 433 -4.84 15.63 42.14
N GLU A 434 -5.47 15.99 43.25
CA GLU A 434 -6.81 15.59 43.64
C GLU A 434 -7.78 16.75 43.42
N PHE A 435 -8.89 16.47 42.74
CA PHE A 435 -9.98 17.41 42.51
C PHE A 435 -11.22 17.01 43.31
N THR A 436 -11.87 17.95 43.92
CA THR A 436 -13.26 17.79 44.45
C THR A 436 -14.20 17.93 43.28
N ARG A 437 -15.01 16.92 43.06
CA ARG A 437 -16.05 16.89 42.04
C ARG A 437 -17.35 17.48 42.58
N THR A 438 -18.01 18.34 41.80
CA THR A 438 -19.40 18.75 42.03
C THR A 438 -20.33 17.95 41.13
N PRO A 439 -21.13 17.02 41.68
CA PRO A 439 -22.04 16.22 40.87
C PRO A 439 -23.06 17.10 40.14
N GLY A 440 -23.24 16.83 38.84
CA GLY A 440 -24.19 17.54 37.98
C GLY A 440 -23.67 18.83 37.34
N ASP A 441 -22.59 19.43 37.86
CA ASP A 441 -21.95 20.59 37.25
C ASP A 441 -20.45 20.58 37.54
N LEU A 442 -19.68 19.96 36.62
CA LEU A 442 -18.25 19.89 36.74
C LEU A 442 -17.57 21.26 36.70
N SER A 443 -18.20 22.27 36.14
CA SER A 443 -17.62 23.62 36.11
C SER A 443 -17.36 24.19 37.51
N GLN A 444 -18.04 23.67 38.51
CA GLN A 444 -17.90 24.04 39.94
C GLN A 444 -16.80 23.22 40.66
N SER A 445 -16.19 22.25 39.95
CA SER A 445 -15.11 21.44 40.52
C SER A 445 -13.84 22.27 40.71
N SER A 446 -13.04 21.90 41.70
CA SER A 446 -11.80 22.64 42.01
C SER A 446 -10.68 21.72 42.46
N VAL A 447 -9.44 22.17 42.30
CA VAL A 447 -8.30 21.47 42.87
C VAL A 447 -8.42 21.47 44.38
N HIS A 448 -8.53 20.25 44.97
CA HIS A 448 -8.63 20.07 46.39
C HIS A 448 -7.24 20.06 47.05
N GLN A 449 -6.35 19.21 46.52
CA GLN A 449 -5.00 19.02 47.07
C GLN A 449 -4.02 18.58 45.99
N VAL A 450 -2.75 18.96 46.18
CA VAL A 450 -1.62 18.44 45.39
C VAL A 450 -0.71 17.67 46.31
N HIS A 451 -0.54 16.39 46.03
CA HIS A 451 0.30 15.48 46.78
C HIS A 451 1.69 15.40 46.15
N HIS A 452 2.69 15.84 46.87
CA HIS A 452 4.11 15.80 46.47
C HIS A 452 4.90 14.81 47.33
N PRO A 453 6.01 14.27 46.85
CA PRO A 453 6.98 13.62 47.71
C PRO A 453 7.43 14.55 48.82
N LYS A 454 7.31 14.07 50.06
CA LYS A 454 7.70 14.85 51.25
C LYS A 454 8.84 14.10 51.96
N ASN A 455 9.53 14.80 52.91
CA ASN A 455 10.51 14.17 53.81
C ASN A 455 9.86 13.10 54.69
N ASP A 456 8.57 13.24 54.97
CA ASP A 456 7.76 12.17 55.61
C ASP A 456 7.16 11.30 54.50
N LEU A 457 7.66 10.11 54.37
CA LEU A 457 7.38 9.14 53.29
C LEU A 457 5.92 8.66 53.24
N PHE A 458 5.14 8.93 54.28
CA PHE A 458 3.74 8.44 54.36
C PHE A 458 2.70 9.44 53.84
N TYR A 459 3.05 10.73 53.62
CA TYR A 459 2.07 11.77 53.27
C TYR A 459 2.15 12.27 51.85
N GLY A 460 2.77 11.54 50.94
CA GLY A 460 2.81 11.85 49.54
C GLY A 460 3.32 10.72 48.65
N PRO A 461 3.11 10.79 47.35
CA PRO A 461 3.64 9.80 46.42
C PRO A 461 5.18 9.78 46.48
N ASN A 462 5.78 8.65 46.08
CA ASN A 462 7.23 8.48 46.07
C ASN A 462 7.95 9.26 44.95
N SER A 463 7.22 9.77 43.97
CA SER A 463 7.72 10.53 42.83
C SER A 463 6.79 11.70 42.44
N ASN A 464 7.33 12.71 41.76
CA ASN A 464 6.57 13.75 41.12
C ASN A 464 6.14 13.40 39.67
N ASP A 465 6.73 12.34 39.11
CA ASP A 465 6.48 11.90 37.74
C ASP A 465 5.59 10.65 37.74
N ILE A 466 4.28 10.87 37.55
CA ILE A 466 3.23 9.83 37.65
C ILE A 466 2.69 9.58 36.25
N TYR A 467 2.74 8.33 35.80
CA TYR A 467 2.37 7.91 34.45
C TYR A 467 1.08 7.07 34.38
N SER A 468 0.73 6.38 35.45
CA SER A 468 -0.47 5.55 35.49
C SER A 468 -1.15 5.58 36.85
N LEU A 469 -2.47 5.47 36.83
CA LEU A 469 -3.35 5.43 38.00
C LEU A 469 -4.38 4.34 37.81
N LEU A 470 -4.62 3.54 38.86
CA LEU A 470 -5.61 2.47 38.83
C LEU A 470 -6.16 2.25 40.24
N GLU A 471 -7.48 2.32 40.41
CA GLU A 471 -8.13 1.93 41.65
C GLU A 471 -8.50 0.44 41.59
N ASP A 472 -8.15 -0.32 42.63
CA ASP A 472 -8.53 -1.72 42.76
C ASP A 472 -9.83 -1.93 43.54
N GLY A 473 -10.32 -3.18 43.57
CA GLY A 473 -11.54 -3.54 44.27
C GLY A 473 -11.53 -3.35 45.79
N THR A 474 -10.35 -3.08 46.38
CA THR A 474 -10.15 -2.84 47.81
C THR A 474 -10.01 -1.36 48.13
N GLN A 475 -10.28 -0.49 47.21
CA GLN A 475 -10.16 0.98 47.28
C GLN A 475 -8.73 1.48 47.45
N ARG A 476 -7.76 0.74 46.94
CA ARG A 476 -6.37 1.19 46.84
C ARG A 476 -6.17 1.85 45.47
N LEU A 477 -5.71 3.10 45.49
CA LEU A 477 -5.31 3.81 44.27
C LEU A 477 -3.83 3.52 44.01
N TRP A 478 -3.57 2.66 43.04
CA TRP A 478 -2.23 2.32 42.56
C TRP A 478 -1.66 3.42 41.69
N ILE A 479 -0.36 3.69 41.88
CA ILE A 479 0.36 4.82 41.27
C ILE A 479 1.61 4.28 40.60
N GLY A 480 1.65 4.27 39.27
CA GLY A 480 2.84 3.94 38.50
C GLY A 480 3.67 5.19 38.24
N THR A 481 4.97 5.15 38.55
CA THR A 481 5.86 6.30 38.44
C THR A 481 6.95 6.09 37.41
N PHE A 482 7.56 7.19 36.95
CA PHE A 482 8.62 7.15 35.95
C PHE A 482 9.98 6.72 36.50
N ASP A 483 10.25 6.94 37.78
CA ASP A 483 11.59 6.79 38.36
C ASP A 483 11.63 5.92 39.61
N GLU A 484 10.53 5.78 40.36
CA GLU A 484 10.50 5.14 41.66
C GLU A 484 9.63 3.87 41.70
N GLY A 485 9.19 3.36 40.55
CA GLY A 485 8.40 2.14 40.43
C GLY A 485 6.95 2.33 40.85
N LEU A 486 6.44 1.47 41.75
CA LEU A 486 5.04 1.43 42.10
C LEU A 486 4.82 1.97 43.52
N ALA A 487 3.68 2.64 43.71
CA ALA A 487 3.14 3.04 44.99
C ALA A 487 1.62 2.89 45.02
N TYR A 488 1.01 2.95 46.19
CA TYR A 488 -0.44 3.10 46.31
C TYR A 488 -0.82 3.96 47.52
N VAL A 489 -2.07 4.47 47.51
CA VAL A 489 -2.71 5.09 48.65
C VAL A 489 -4.03 4.35 48.93
N ASP A 490 -4.27 4.01 50.21
CA ASP A 490 -5.50 3.37 50.64
C ASP A 490 -6.56 4.44 50.91
N LEU A 491 -7.60 4.44 50.08
CA LEU A 491 -8.68 5.43 50.12
C LEU A 491 -9.76 5.08 51.16
N SER A 492 -9.75 3.86 51.69
CA SER A 492 -10.70 3.42 52.75
C SER A 492 -10.36 4.02 54.12
N LEU A 493 -9.11 4.46 54.28
CA LEU A 493 -8.61 4.99 55.53
C LEU A 493 -8.78 6.51 55.64
N GLN A 494 -9.15 7.02 56.79
CA GLN A 494 -9.24 8.47 57.02
C GLN A 494 -7.86 9.15 56.91
N ASP A 495 -6.83 8.50 57.49
CA ASP A 495 -5.45 8.91 57.32
C ASP A 495 -4.86 8.23 56.07
N ARG A 496 -4.90 8.96 54.95
CA ARG A 496 -4.39 8.49 53.65
C ARG A 496 -2.88 8.35 53.63
N LEU A 497 -2.40 7.15 53.91
CA LEU A 497 -0.98 6.85 53.90
C LEU A 497 -0.56 6.33 52.53
N PHE A 498 0.51 6.93 51.99
CA PHE A 498 1.12 6.45 50.74
C PHE A 498 2.12 5.34 51.03
N ILE A 499 1.92 4.20 50.45
CA ILE A 499 2.75 2.99 50.57
C ILE A 499 3.57 2.84 49.28
N SER A 500 4.89 2.67 49.46
CA SER A 500 5.84 2.50 48.38
C SER A 500 7.06 1.69 48.81
N LYS A 501 7.97 1.45 47.88
CA LYS A 501 9.25 0.81 48.23
C LYS A 501 10.11 1.57 49.26
N LYS A 502 9.85 2.85 49.46
CA LYS A 502 10.58 3.68 50.41
C LYS A 502 10.13 3.44 51.87
N ASN A 503 8.98 2.82 52.04
CA ASN A 503 8.48 2.52 53.38
C ASN A 503 8.13 1.05 53.58
N ARG A 504 7.11 0.47 52.92
CA ARG A 504 6.63 -0.88 53.26
C ARG A 504 6.52 -1.84 52.07
N LEU A 505 6.39 -1.29 50.81
CA LEU A 505 6.14 -2.12 49.66
C LEU A 505 7.39 -2.75 49.09
N SER A 506 7.43 -4.09 48.99
CA SER A 506 8.52 -4.80 48.33
C SER A 506 8.34 -4.86 46.86
N PHE A 507 8.84 -3.84 46.11
CA PHE A 507 8.82 -3.80 44.66
C PHE A 507 10.26 -3.95 44.10
N PRO A 508 10.52 -4.82 43.10
CA PRO A 508 11.84 -4.99 42.50
C PRO A 508 12.36 -3.67 41.93
N THR A 509 13.60 -3.32 42.33
CA THR A 509 14.20 -2.02 42.01
C THR A 509 15.29 -2.15 40.97
N ASP A 510 15.07 -1.56 39.80
CA ASP A 510 16.11 -1.18 38.86
C ASP A 510 15.95 0.35 38.60
N ARG A 511 17.05 1.03 38.30
CA ARG A 511 17.00 2.47 37.90
C ARG A 511 16.16 2.75 36.66
N ARG A 512 15.70 1.71 35.95
CA ARG A 512 14.85 1.74 34.76
C ARG A 512 13.40 1.36 35.03
N ASN A 513 12.96 1.31 36.29
CA ASN A 513 11.57 0.96 36.67
C ASN A 513 10.59 2.08 36.38
N ARG A 514 10.37 2.33 35.07
CA ARG A 514 9.33 3.23 34.58
C ARG A 514 8.06 2.43 34.42
N ILE A 515 7.09 2.61 35.31
CA ILE A 515 5.78 1.97 35.21
C ILE A 515 4.89 2.89 34.37
N ARG A 516 4.58 2.45 33.16
CA ARG A 516 3.78 3.21 32.20
C ARG A 516 2.31 2.90 32.27
N CYS A 517 1.96 1.64 32.55
CA CYS A 517 0.58 1.16 32.56
C CYS A 517 0.33 0.19 33.72
N LEU A 518 -0.92 0.19 34.16
CA LEU A 518 -1.45 -0.70 35.20
C LEU A 518 -2.75 -1.32 34.69
N ALA A 519 -2.97 -2.60 35.01
CA ALA A 519 -4.23 -3.29 34.73
C ALA A 519 -4.55 -4.28 35.83
N LEU A 520 -5.84 -4.58 36.03
CA LEU A 520 -6.29 -5.70 36.85
C LEU A 520 -6.65 -6.88 35.94
N GLY A 521 -6.09 -8.03 36.28
CA GLY A 521 -6.48 -9.29 35.67
C GLY A 521 -7.87 -9.75 36.10
N PRO A 522 -8.46 -10.74 35.42
CA PRO A 522 -9.79 -11.26 35.74
C PRO A 522 -9.93 -11.73 37.19
N ASP A 523 -8.87 -12.28 37.75
CA ASP A 523 -8.84 -12.79 39.14
C ASP A 523 -8.40 -11.72 40.17
N GLY A 524 -8.35 -10.45 39.77
CA GLY A 524 -7.96 -9.34 40.64
C GLY A 524 -6.45 -9.19 40.84
N GLN A 525 -5.63 -9.87 40.09
CA GLN A 525 -4.17 -9.72 40.08
C GLN A 525 -3.80 -8.33 39.52
N LEU A 526 -2.75 -7.73 40.06
CA LEU A 526 -2.25 -6.44 39.56
C LEU A 526 -1.10 -6.65 38.57
N TYR A 527 -1.25 -6.15 37.40
CA TYR A 527 -0.23 -6.11 36.34
C TYR A 527 0.34 -4.70 36.23
N ALA A 528 1.66 -4.59 36.21
CA ALA A 528 2.38 -3.33 36.06
C ALA A 528 3.42 -3.43 34.94
N GLY A 529 3.16 -2.72 33.85
CA GLY A 529 4.00 -2.71 32.65
C GLY A 529 4.91 -1.48 32.57
N GLY A 530 6.12 -1.70 32.08
CA GLY A 530 7.08 -0.62 31.93
C GLY A 530 8.30 -0.98 31.09
N GLN A 531 9.35 -0.18 31.23
CA GLN A 531 10.52 -0.24 30.33
C GLN A 531 11.29 -1.57 30.39
N ILE A 532 11.16 -2.31 31.48
CA ILE A 532 11.91 -3.55 31.71
C ILE A 532 11.00 -4.78 31.74
N GLY A 533 9.82 -4.71 31.13
CA GLY A 533 8.86 -5.82 31.06
C GLY A 533 7.64 -5.64 31.92
N LEU A 534 6.99 -6.75 32.24
CA LEU A 534 5.74 -6.84 32.97
C LEU A 534 5.97 -7.45 34.35
N PHE A 535 5.35 -6.87 35.38
CA PHE A 535 5.31 -7.38 36.74
C PHE A 535 3.89 -7.77 37.09
N VAL A 536 3.76 -8.85 37.86
CA VAL A 536 2.46 -9.35 38.31
C VAL A 536 2.50 -9.52 39.83
N CYS A 537 1.44 -9.07 40.48
CA CYS A 537 1.17 -9.33 41.89
C CYS A 537 -0.15 -10.09 42.03
N GLU A 538 -0.11 -11.32 42.49
CA GLU A 538 -1.29 -12.18 42.58
C GLU A 538 -2.26 -11.72 43.68
N GLN A 539 -1.75 -11.12 44.75
CA GLN A 539 -2.54 -10.68 45.89
C GLN A 539 -2.30 -9.20 46.24
N PRO A 540 -2.77 -8.28 45.40
CA PRO A 540 -2.55 -6.85 45.64
C PRO A 540 -3.34 -6.30 46.82
N SER A 541 -4.32 -7.06 47.35
CA SER A 541 -5.11 -6.72 48.54
C SER A 541 -4.44 -7.11 49.85
N GLY A 542 -3.29 -7.83 49.82
CA GLY A 542 -2.56 -8.25 50.98
C GLY A 542 -1.90 -7.12 51.81
N GLU A 543 -1.21 -7.46 52.88
CA GLU A 543 -0.36 -6.51 53.59
C GLU A 543 0.85 -6.11 52.68
N PRO A 544 1.32 -4.86 52.74
CA PRO A 544 2.36 -4.39 51.83
C PRO A 544 3.66 -5.24 51.86
N GLU A 545 4.01 -5.77 53.00
CA GLU A 545 5.21 -6.60 53.19
C GLU A 545 5.07 -8.01 52.61
N ASP A 546 3.85 -8.50 52.45
CA ASP A 546 3.51 -9.82 51.93
C ASP A 546 3.25 -9.81 50.43
N MET A 547 3.21 -8.65 49.82
CA MET A 547 3.01 -8.52 48.37
C MET A 547 4.28 -8.91 47.63
N HIS A 548 4.16 -9.89 46.76
CA HIS A 548 5.23 -10.34 45.89
C HIS A 548 4.96 -9.92 44.44
N PHE A 549 5.88 -9.16 43.86
CA PHE A 549 5.84 -8.74 42.46
C PHE A 549 6.82 -9.61 41.66
N GLU A 550 6.28 -10.50 40.89
CA GLU A 550 7.06 -11.36 40.01
C GLU A 550 7.20 -10.76 38.63
N ARG A 551 8.37 -10.93 38.03
CA ARG A 551 8.59 -10.53 36.63
C ARG A 551 8.02 -11.59 35.72
N PHE A 552 7.25 -11.17 34.70
CA PHE A 552 6.71 -12.07 33.71
C PHE A 552 7.85 -12.53 32.79
N THR A 553 8.30 -13.76 32.96
CA THR A 553 9.57 -14.27 32.40
C THR A 553 9.56 -14.40 30.89
N GLN A 554 8.38 -14.45 30.25
CA GLN A 554 8.24 -14.64 28.82
C GLN A 554 8.57 -13.37 28.01
N ILE A 555 8.49 -12.18 28.63
CA ILE A 555 8.72 -10.87 27.99
C ILE A 555 9.69 -10.00 28.81
N LEU A 556 10.80 -10.57 29.16
CA LEU A 556 11.89 -9.86 29.85
C LEU A 556 12.46 -8.78 28.93
N ASP A 557 12.67 -7.56 29.48
CA ASP A 557 13.29 -6.43 28.78
C ASP A 557 12.51 -5.85 27.58
N TYR A 558 11.21 -6.19 27.43
CA TYR A 558 10.31 -5.46 26.52
C TYR A 558 9.86 -4.15 27.17
N ASP A 559 9.81 -3.07 26.38
CA ASP A 559 9.24 -1.79 26.82
C ASP A 559 7.71 -1.82 26.60
N ILE A 560 6.95 -2.02 27.70
CA ILE A 560 5.50 -2.18 27.68
C ILE A 560 4.84 -0.81 27.77
N GLN A 561 3.92 -0.54 26.83
CA GLN A 561 3.19 0.71 26.73
C GLN A 561 1.77 0.62 27.29
N HIS A 562 1.08 -0.50 27.04
CA HIS A 562 -0.30 -0.72 27.47
C HIS A 562 -0.57 -2.19 27.76
N ILE A 563 -1.51 -2.46 28.66
CA ILE A 563 -1.97 -3.80 29.03
C ILE A 563 -3.49 -3.80 28.90
N LEU A 564 -4.02 -4.78 28.20
CA LEU A 564 -5.45 -4.97 28.05
C LEU A 564 -5.84 -6.41 28.35
N PHE A 565 -6.82 -6.58 29.21
CA PHE A 565 -7.57 -7.83 29.31
C PHE A 565 -8.87 -7.66 28.51
N THR A 566 -9.13 -8.59 27.58
CA THR A 566 -10.40 -8.61 26.86
C THR A 566 -11.55 -9.04 27.78
N ARG A 567 -12.78 -8.87 27.34
CA ARG A 567 -13.97 -9.36 28.09
C ARG A 567 -13.96 -10.87 28.31
N GLU A 568 -13.29 -11.61 27.43
CA GLU A 568 -13.09 -13.06 27.55
C GLU A 568 -11.93 -13.43 28.47
N GLY A 569 -11.17 -12.44 28.97
CA GLY A 569 -10.05 -12.62 29.90
C GLY A 569 -8.71 -12.84 29.23
N GLU A 570 -8.59 -12.73 27.91
CA GLU A 570 -7.32 -12.85 27.17
C GLU A 570 -6.43 -11.64 27.40
N LEU A 571 -5.13 -11.87 27.59
CA LEU A 571 -4.15 -10.83 27.84
C LEU A 571 -3.48 -10.35 26.55
N TYR A 572 -3.60 -9.05 26.27
CA TYR A 572 -2.88 -8.36 25.22
C TYR A 572 -1.92 -7.32 25.81
N VAL A 573 -0.67 -7.36 25.36
CA VAL A 573 0.39 -6.47 25.85
C VAL A 573 0.95 -5.67 24.67
N SER A 574 0.78 -4.36 24.72
CA SER A 574 1.32 -3.43 23.73
C SER A 574 2.78 -3.15 24.00
N SER A 575 3.67 -3.38 23.03
CA SER A 575 5.10 -3.19 23.18
C SER A 575 5.64 -2.08 22.26
N PHE A 576 6.78 -1.54 22.65
CA PHE A 576 7.52 -0.60 21.83
C PHE A 576 8.59 -1.35 21.03
N GLY A 577 8.23 -1.81 19.82
CA GLY A 577 9.14 -2.44 18.86
C GLY A 577 9.03 -3.96 18.72
N ALA A 578 8.15 -4.65 19.49
CA ALA A 578 7.89 -6.07 19.31
C ALA A 578 6.44 -6.38 18.90
N GLY A 579 5.67 -5.36 18.51
CA GLY A 579 4.29 -5.52 18.12
C GLY A 579 3.31 -5.66 19.28
N LEU A 580 2.13 -6.21 19.01
CA LEU A 580 1.10 -6.55 19.99
C LEU A 580 1.24 -8.01 20.39
N LEU A 581 1.48 -8.26 21.66
CA LEU A 581 1.71 -9.60 22.21
C LEU A 581 0.41 -10.14 22.80
N HIS A 582 -0.04 -11.29 22.34
CA HIS A 582 -1.22 -12.00 22.83
C HIS A 582 -0.80 -13.24 23.59
N PHE A 583 -1.30 -13.37 24.81
CA PHE A 583 -1.09 -14.51 25.68
C PHE A 583 -2.40 -15.28 25.82
N ASP A 584 -2.36 -16.58 25.54
CA ASP A 584 -3.48 -17.49 25.72
C ASP A 584 -3.72 -17.71 27.24
N SER A 585 -4.85 -17.22 27.74
CA SER A 585 -5.22 -17.36 29.16
C SER A 585 -5.44 -18.82 29.55
N ALA A 586 -5.82 -19.69 28.62
CA ALA A 586 -6.02 -21.12 28.86
C ALA A 586 -4.67 -21.88 28.99
N ASN A 587 -3.57 -21.32 28.41
CA ASN A 587 -2.27 -21.95 28.45
C ASN A 587 -1.12 -20.92 28.55
N PRO A 588 -0.99 -20.22 29.68
CA PRO A 588 -0.02 -19.13 29.85
C PRO A 588 1.43 -19.52 29.62
N ASP A 589 1.78 -20.79 29.78
CA ASP A 589 3.13 -21.31 29.60
C ASP A 589 3.49 -21.58 28.11
N SER A 590 2.52 -21.52 27.21
CA SER A 590 2.74 -21.79 25.77
C SER A 590 3.53 -20.69 25.02
N GLY A 591 3.83 -19.58 25.70
CA GLY A 591 4.43 -18.40 25.09
C GLY A 591 3.38 -17.38 24.64
N PHE A 592 3.76 -16.53 23.71
CA PHE A 592 2.85 -15.50 23.15
C PHE A 592 2.87 -15.53 21.64
N LYS A 593 1.78 -15.08 21.03
CA LYS A 593 1.71 -14.72 19.60
C LYS A 593 1.96 -13.22 19.48
N ALA A 594 2.91 -12.83 18.65
CA ALA A 594 3.11 -11.41 18.30
C ALA A 594 2.38 -11.08 17.01
N PHE A 595 1.70 -9.94 16.95
CA PHE A 595 1.19 -9.33 15.74
C PHE A 595 2.09 -8.17 15.36
N THR A 596 2.70 -8.26 14.19
CA THR A 596 3.75 -7.36 13.70
C THR A 596 3.41 -6.80 12.31
N ILE A 597 4.31 -6.01 11.75
CA ILE A 597 4.17 -5.53 10.36
C ILE A 597 4.09 -6.68 9.35
N ASP A 598 4.69 -7.84 9.65
CA ASP A 598 4.60 -9.02 8.78
C ASP A 598 3.19 -9.64 8.76
N ASP A 599 2.39 -9.37 9.80
CA ASP A 599 0.99 -9.79 9.89
C ASP A 599 0.01 -8.72 9.38
N GLY A 600 0.51 -7.53 8.97
CA GLY A 600 -0.30 -6.42 8.47
C GLY A 600 -0.51 -5.27 9.47
N MET A 601 0.23 -5.25 10.59
CA MET A 601 0.25 -4.07 11.45
C MET A 601 0.92 -2.88 10.73
N LEU A 602 0.42 -1.68 10.97
CA LEU A 602 1.01 -0.46 10.40
C LEU A 602 2.36 -0.09 11.03
N SER A 603 2.66 -0.64 12.20
CA SER A 603 3.94 -0.46 12.90
C SER A 603 4.06 -1.45 14.06
N ASP A 604 5.29 -1.87 14.38
CA ASP A 604 5.60 -2.66 15.58
C ASP A 604 5.66 -1.82 16.86
N TYR A 605 5.54 -0.49 16.73
CA TYR A 605 5.48 0.43 17.87
C TYR A 605 4.03 0.65 18.27
N ILE A 606 3.52 -0.15 19.24
CA ILE A 606 2.14 -0.09 19.72
C ILE A 606 2.08 0.86 20.92
N LEU A 607 1.16 1.82 20.86
CA LEU A 607 1.01 2.85 21.90
C LEU A 607 -0.11 2.50 22.88
N SER A 608 -1.26 2.04 22.38
CA SER A 608 -2.39 1.66 23.21
C SER A 608 -3.36 0.76 22.44
N THR A 609 -4.18 0.03 23.19
CA THR A 609 -5.13 -0.95 22.65
C THR A 609 -6.43 -0.89 23.43
N ILE A 610 -7.57 -0.99 22.75
CA ILE A 610 -8.91 -0.99 23.38
C ILE A 610 -9.85 -1.94 22.64
N GLU A 611 -10.72 -2.62 23.36
CA GLU A 611 -11.74 -3.52 22.82
C GLU A 611 -13.07 -2.78 22.60
N ASP A 612 -13.68 -2.96 21.41
CA ASP A 612 -15.03 -2.44 21.12
C ASP A 612 -16.15 -3.40 21.55
N ASP A 613 -17.41 -3.01 21.32
CA ASP A 613 -18.57 -3.82 21.69
C ASP A 613 -18.76 -5.07 20.82
N ALA A 614 -18.17 -5.09 19.64
CA ALA A 614 -18.25 -6.20 18.69
C ALA A 614 -17.11 -7.23 18.85
N GLY A 615 -16.21 -7.05 19.82
CA GLY A 615 -15.07 -7.93 20.05
C GLY A 615 -13.93 -7.68 19.07
N ASN A 616 -13.73 -6.45 18.59
CA ASN A 616 -12.53 -6.08 17.86
C ASN A 616 -11.59 -5.31 18.79
N LEU A 617 -10.30 -5.52 18.61
CA LEU A 617 -9.26 -4.67 19.20
C LEU A 617 -8.90 -3.53 18.26
N TRP A 618 -8.96 -2.31 18.80
CA TRP A 618 -8.49 -1.12 18.14
C TRP A 618 -7.12 -0.73 18.71
N ILE A 619 -6.12 -0.69 17.86
CA ILE A 619 -4.70 -0.67 18.23
C ILE A 619 -4.07 0.59 17.66
N ALA A 620 -3.76 1.56 18.53
CA ALA A 620 -3.06 2.77 18.14
C ALA A 620 -1.56 2.50 18.01
N THR A 621 -1.01 2.78 16.84
CA THR A 621 0.40 2.55 16.50
C THR A 621 1.09 3.83 16.03
N GLN A 622 2.40 3.79 15.86
CA GLN A 622 3.15 4.89 15.26
C GLN A 622 2.79 5.13 13.78
N GLY A 623 2.29 4.11 13.06
CA GLY A 623 1.90 4.17 11.66
C GLY A 623 0.44 4.57 11.41
N GLY A 624 -0.42 4.51 12.44
CA GLY A 624 -1.86 4.74 12.35
C GLY A 624 -2.64 3.87 13.32
N LEU A 625 -3.90 3.59 13.00
CA LEU A 625 -4.80 2.76 13.79
C LEU A 625 -4.98 1.40 13.10
N ASN A 626 -4.94 0.31 13.85
CA ASN A 626 -5.32 -1.01 13.35
C ASN A 626 -6.57 -1.52 14.06
N ARG A 627 -7.37 -2.34 13.37
CA ARG A 627 -8.48 -3.10 13.94
C ARG A 627 -8.22 -4.60 13.76
N LEU A 628 -8.12 -5.32 14.86
CA LEU A 628 -7.99 -6.77 14.90
C LEU A 628 -9.32 -7.39 15.32
N ASN A 629 -9.94 -8.19 14.46
CA ASN A 629 -11.12 -8.96 14.82
C ASN A 629 -10.69 -10.22 15.57
N LEU A 630 -11.13 -10.38 16.83
CA LEU A 630 -10.70 -11.48 17.69
C LEU A 630 -11.24 -12.86 17.26
N GLN A 631 -12.38 -12.89 16.57
CA GLN A 631 -13.01 -14.15 16.13
C GLN A 631 -12.37 -14.68 14.85
N THR A 632 -12.10 -13.80 13.89
CA THR A 632 -11.57 -14.19 12.57
C THR A 632 -10.06 -14.08 12.47
N GLY A 633 -9.41 -13.30 13.34
CA GLY A 633 -8.00 -12.93 13.26
C GLY A 633 -7.71 -11.91 12.16
N SER A 634 -8.73 -11.35 11.49
CA SER A 634 -8.57 -10.35 10.44
C SER A 634 -8.03 -9.04 11.02
N LEU A 635 -6.97 -8.52 10.40
CA LEU A 635 -6.30 -7.29 10.79
C LEU A 635 -6.43 -6.24 9.68
N ILE A 636 -6.99 -5.09 10.02
CA ILE A 636 -7.23 -3.98 9.08
C ILE A 636 -6.45 -2.76 9.55
N GLY A 637 -5.75 -2.09 8.63
CA GLY A 637 -4.99 -0.87 8.88
C GLY A 637 -5.71 0.40 8.42
N PHE A 638 -5.62 1.45 9.26
CA PHE A 638 -6.08 2.81 8.99
C PHE A 638 -4.89 3.76 9.17
N PRO A 639 -4.07 3.98 8.13
CA PRO A 639 -2.95 4.90 8.20
C PRO A 639 -3.42 6.35 8.38
N TYR A 640 -2.52 7.25 8.77
CA TYR A 640 -2.89 8.62 9.11
C TYR A 640 -3.52 9.42 7.96
N ASP A 641 -3.13 9.15 6.73
CA ASP A 641 -3.73 9.75 5.53
C ASP A 641 -5.19 9.29 5.34
N ARG A 642 -5.50 8.01 5.61
CA ARG A 642 -6.87 7.50 5.61
C ARG A 642 -7.72 8.08 6.75
N ILE A 643 -7.16 8.26 7.96
CA ILE A 643 -7.85 8.95 9.06
C ILE A 643 -8.12 10.43 8.73
N GLY A 644 -7.32 11.03 7.86
CA GLY A 644 -7.57 12.37 7.29
C GLY A 644 -7.25 13.55 8.19
N HIS A 645 -6.53 13.36 9.31
CA HIS A 645 -6.17 14.43 10.24
C HIS A 645 -4.65 14.49 10.47
N PRO A 646 -4.03 15.68 10.48
CA PRO A 646 -2.61 15.86 10.71
C PRO A 646 -2.26 15.67 12.19
N MET A 647 -2.26 14.43 12.65
CA MET A 647 -2.02 14.05 14.04
C MET A 647 -1.07 12.87 14.15
N ARG A 648 -0.66 12.55 15.38
CA ARG A 648 -0.05 11.28 15.78
C ARG A 648 -0.70 10.82 17.07
N PHE A 649 -0.81 9.52 17.28
CA PHE A 649 -1.27 9.00 18.56
C PHE A 649 -0.24 9.30 19.65
N ASN A 650 -0.72 9.58 20.84
CA ASN A 650 0.08 9.72 22.06
C ASN A 650 0.04 8.44 22.89
N GLU A 651 1.06 8.27 23.72
CA GLU A 651 1.01 7.30 24.83
C GLU A 651 -0.16 7.66 25.76
N GLY A 652 -0.78 6.67 26.33
CA GLY A 652 -1.87 6.83 27.29
C GLY A 652 -3.05 5.92 26.99
N GLN A 653 -3.88 5.71 28.00
CA GLN A 653 -5.03 4.82 27.89
C GLN A 653 -6.10 5.45 26.99
N PRO A 654 -6.60 4.76 25.96
CA PRO A 654 -7.77 5.19 25.21
C PRO A 654 -9.04 5.03 26.04
N LEU A 655 -10.11 5.69 25.64
CA LEU A 655 -11.36 5.67 26.34
C LEU A 655 -12.45 5.03 25.49
N ARG A 656 -13.20 4.09 26.06
CA ARG A 656 -14.49 3.65 25.53
C ARG A 656 -15.59 4.33 26.33
N ALA A 657 -16.39 5.14 25.63
CA ALA A 657 -17.51 5.83 26.23
C ALA A 657 -18.72 4.89 26.40
N ARG A 658 -19.72 5.33 27.16
CA ARG A 658 -20.92 4.53 27.48
C ARG A 658 -21.80 4.23 26.28
N ASP A 659 -21.76 5.08 25.26
CA ASP A 659 -22.46 4.90 23.99
C ASP A 659 -21.74 3.91 23.03
N GLY A 660 -20.57 3.42 23.42
CA GLY A 660 -19.72 2.54 22.63
C GLY A 660 -18.69 3.26 21.76
N SER A 661 -18.73 4.59 21.67
CA SER A 661 -17.73 5.37 20.94
C SER A 661 -16.34 5.24 21.54
N LEU A 662 -15.33 5.19 20.72
CA LEU A 662 -13.92 5.12 21.11
C LEU A 662 -13.25 6.49 20.98
N TYR A 663 -12.40 6.80 21.96
CA TYR A 663 -11.65 8.05 22.01
C TYR A 663 -10.17 7.76 22.19
N PHE A 664 -9.32 8.39 21.36
CA PHE A 664 -7.88 8.20 21.37
C PHE A 664 -7.14 9.51 21.59
N ASN A 665 -6.09 9.44 22.38
CA ASN A 665 -5.19 10.56 22.67
C ASN A 665 -4.32 10.86 21.46
N THR A 666 -4.27 12.14 21.02
CA THR A 666 -3.40 12.53 19.91
C THR A 666 -2.58 13.79 20.20
N THR A 667 -1.62 14.06 19.34
CA THR A 667 -0.76 15.26 19.43
C THR A 667 -1.48 16.55 19.03
N ALA A 668 -2.64 16.47 18.39
CA ALA A 668 -3.37 17.61 17.86
C ALA A 668 -4.84 17.72 18.38
N GLY A 669 -5.25 16.82 19.28
CA GLY A 669 -6.59 16.78 19.86
C GLY A 669 -7.04 15.38 20.25
N ILE A 670 -8.30 15.10 20.09
CA ILE A 670 -8.95 13.82 20.38
C ILE A 670 -9.51 13.25 19.08
N LEU A 671 -9.07 12.06 18.71
CA LEU A 671 -9.73 11.27 17.67
C LEU A 671 -10.85 10.46 18.32
N TYR A 672 -12.07 10.49 17.75
CA TYR A 672 -13.18 9.69 18.25
C TYR A 672 -14.10 9.22 17.13
N PHE A 673 -14.73 8.08 17.31
CA PHE A 673 -15.64 7.48 16.34
C PHE A 673 -16.51 6.40 17.00
N ASP A 674 -17.66 6.13 16.40
CA ASP A 674 -18.43 4.91 16.69
C ASP A 674 -17.84 3.77 15.83
N PRO A 675 -17.33 2.67 16.44
CA PRO A 675 -16.81 1.53 15.67
C PRO A 675 -17.79 0.94 14.66
N LYS A 676 -19.10 1.10 14.88
CA LYS A 676 -20.16 0.62 13.97
C LYS A 676 -20.28 1.45 12.69
N GLU A 677 -19.83 2.71 12.74
CA GLU A 677 -19.83 3.63 11.59
C GLU A 677 -18.58 3.49 10.72
N ILE A 678 -17.61 2.67 11.14
CA ILE A 678 -16.40 2.41 10.35
C ILE A 678 -16.68 1.25 9.40
N SER A 679 -16.81 1.57 8.12
CA SER A 679 -17.18 0.61 7.09
C SER A 679 -16.09 -0.44 6.82
N ASN A 680 -16.52 -1.66 6.46
CA ASN A 680 -15.66 -2.62 5.80
C ASN A 680 -15.76 -2.36 4.30
N ASN A 681 -14.65 -2.04 3.67
CA ASN A 681 -14.60 -2.05 2.21
C ASN A 681 -14.66 -3.50 1.74
N ASP A 682 -15.78 -3.90 1.17
CA ASP A 682 -16.01 -5.25 0.64
C ASP A 682 -15.51 -5.42 -0.80
N PHE A 683 -14.78 -4.43 -1.32
CA PHE A 683 -14.23 -4.48 -2.67
C PHE A 683 -13.29 -5.69 -2.83
N VAL A 684 -13.53 -6.47 -3.90
CA VAL A 684 -12.72 -7.63 -4.26
C VAL A 684 -11.80 -7.25 -5.42
N PRO A 685 -10.50 -6.99 -5.16
CA PRO A 685 -9.56 -6.66 -6.22
C PRO A 685 -9.30 -7.86 -7.11
N GLU A 686 -9.24 -7.64 -8.41
CA GLU A 686 -8.89 -8.70 -9.34
C GLU A 686 -7.38 -8.94 -9.34
N LEU A 687 -6.97 -10.22 -9.31
CA LEU A 687 -5.58 -10.63 -9.46
C LEU A 687 -5.19 -10.70 -10.93
N VAL A 688 -4.25 -9.85 -11.34
CA VAL A 688 -3.73 -9.78 -12.70
C VAL A 688 -2.29 -10.30 -12.74
N ILE A 689 -2.00 -11.20 -13.69
CA ILE A 689 -0.63 -11.68 -13.90
C ILE A 689 0.12 -10.71 -14.80
N GLN A 690 1.12 -10.06 -14.24
CA GLN A 690 1.94 -9.10 -14.95
C GLN A 690 3.01 -9.77 -15.82
N ALA A 691 3.66 -10.81 -15.30
CA ALA A 691 4.70 -11.54 -16.03
C ALA A 691 4.89 -12.95 -15.48
N PHE A 692 5.16 -13.86 -16.37
CA PHE A 692 5.52 -15.24 -16.06
C PHE A 692 6.85 -15.59 -16.70
N TYR A 693 7.79 -16.12 -15.91
CA TYR A 693 9.13 -16.47 -16.39
C TYR A 693 9.44 -17.93 -16.11
N ILE A 694 10.04 -18.59 -17.10
CA ILE A 694 10.63 -19.94 -16.97
C ILE A 694 12.13 -19.78 -17.19
N SER A 695 12.95 -20.16 -16.21
CA SER A 695 14.42 -20.04 -16.27
C SER A 695 14.90 -18.64 -16.71
N GLY A 696 14.19 -17.58 -16.24
CA GLY A 696 14.49 -16.19 -16.57
C GLY A 696 13.96 -15.69 -17.91
N ILE A 697 13.41 -16.57 -18.75
CA ILE A 697 12.81 -16.20 -20.04
C ILE A 697 11.32 -15.98 -19.83
N ARG A 698 10.82 -14.82 -20.23
CA ARG A 698 9.39 -14.50 -20.17
C ARG A 698 8.59 -15.39 -21.12
N GLN A 699 7.46 -15.88 -20.62
CA GLN A 699 6.53 -16.73 -21.36
C GLN A 699 5.13 -16.08 -21.41
N PRO A 700 4.41 -16.22 -22.52
CA PRO A 700 2.98 -15.91 -22.53
C PRO A 700 2.26 -16.88 -21.59
N LEU A 701 1.31 -16.37 -20.83
CA LEU A 701 0.47 -17.17 -19.93
C LEU A 701 -0.99 -16.84 -20.20
N ALA A 702 -1.71 -17.76 -20.81
CA ALA A 702 -3.16 -17.67 -20.90
C ALA A 702 -3.80 -17.94 -19.52
N GLU A 703 -4.86 -17.25 -19.19
CA GLU A 703 -5.63 -17.48 -17.97
C GLU A 703 -6.09 -18.93 -17.86
N GLY A 704 -5.93 -19.55 -16.68
CA GLY A 704 -6.22 -20.99 -16.48
C GLY A 704 -5.32 -21.93 -17.27
N GLY A 705 -4.22 -21.41 -17.86
CA GLY A 705 -3.32 -22.14 -18.73
C GLY A 705 -2.49 -23.20 -18.02
N THR A 706 -2.19 -24.27 -18.75
CA THR A 706 -1.25 -25.28 -18.30
C THR A 706 0.15 -24.95 -18.77
N VAL A 707 1.05 -24.69 -17.83
CA VAL A 707 2.46 -24.42 -18.09
C VAL A 707 3.23 -25.74 -18.05
N ARG A 708 4.02 -26.01 -19.07
CA ARG A 708 4.87 -27.23 -19.16
C ARG A 708 6.32 -26.83 -19.00
N ILE A 709 7.01 -27.41 -18.02
CA ILE A 709 8.41 -27.11 -17.71
C ILE A 709 9.24 -28.39 -17.60
N LEU A 710 10.54 -28.19 -17.64
CA LEU A 710 11.54 -29.23 -17.34
C LEU A 710 11.85 -29.25 -15.84
N PRO A 711 12.33 -30.37 -15.29
CA PRO A 711 12.73 -30.48 -13.88
C PRO A 711 13.87 -29.52 -13.47
N SER A 712 14.62 -28.97 -14.42
CA SER A 712 15.67 -27.98 -14.20
C SER A 712 15.18 -26.52 -14.15
N ASP A 713 13.92 -26.32 -14.55
CA ASP A 713 13.42 -24.95 -14.72
C ASP A 713 12.89 -24.37 -13.40
N GLY A 714 13.33 -23.14 -13.10
CA GLY A 714 12.73 -22.31 -12.07
C GLY A 714 11.64 -21.42 -12.65
N ILE A 715 10.61 -21.14 -11.86
CA ILE A 715 9.47 -20.30 -12.23
C ILE A 715 9.52 -19.01 -11.41
N ARG A 716 9.25 -17.87 -12.08
CA ARG A 716 8.97 -16.60 -11.42
C ARG A 716 7.66 -16.05 -11.94
N VAL A 717 6.75 -15.71 -11.05
CA VAL A 717 5.46 -15.09 -11.37
C VAL A 717 5.40 -13.72 -10.74
N GLN A 718 5.11 -12.69 -11.52
CA GLN A 718 4.80 -11.34 -11.07
C GLN A 718 3.32 -11.09 -11.28
N PHE A 719 2.66 -10.56 -10.27
CA PHE A 719 1.21 -10.34 -10.26
C PHE A 719 0.87 -9.08 -9.48
N ALA A 720 -0.36 -8.62 -9.57
CA ALA A 720 -0.90 -7.55 -8.74
C ALA A 720 -2.39 -7.82 -8.48
N ALA A 721 -2.85 -7.51 -7.29
CA ALA A 721 -4.26 -7.29 -7.02
C ALA A 721 -4.57 -5.83 -7.35
N VAL A 722 -5.54 -5.62 -8.25
CA VAL A 722 -5.88 -4.27 -8.73
C VAL A 722 -6.76 -3.59 -7.69
N ASP A 723 -6.11 -2.99 -6.70
CA ASP A 723 -6.72 -2.11 -5.71
C ASP A 723 -6.17 -0.70 -5.92
N LEU A 724 -7.04 0.24 -6.30
CA LEU A 724 -6.65 1.61 -6.61
C LEU A 724 -6.78 2.55 -5.40
N THR A 725 -7.38 2.09 -4.31
CA THR A 725 -7.60 2.90 -3.10
C THR A 725 -6.42 2.82 -2.14
N ALA A 726 -5.99 1.61 -1.77
CA ALA A 726 -4.89 1.42 -0.83
C ALA A 726 -4.00 0.21 -1.22
N PRO A 727 -3.39 0.23 -2.40
CA PRO A 727 -2.65 -0.89 -2.97
C PRO A 727 -1.42 -1.32 -2.15
N GLU A 728 -0.86 -0.40 -1.37
CA GLU A 728 0.29 -0.63 -0.48
C GLU A 728 -0.06 -1.51 0.73
N GLN A 729 -1.35 -1.61 1.09
CA GLN A 729 -1.82 -2.41 2.22
C GLN A 729 -2.22 -3.84 1.82
N VAL A 730 -2.31 -4.13 0.54
CA VAL A 730 -2.66 -5.47 0.05
C VAL A 730 -1.61 -6.49 0.45
N LEU A 731 -2.06 -7.57 1.09
CA LEU A 731 -1.24 -8.71 1.47
C LEU A 731 -1.51 -9.87 0.52
N TYR A 732 -0.45 -10.60 0.19
CA TYR A 732 -0.51 -11.73 -0.72
C TYR A 732 -0.15 -13.03 -0.03
N SER A 733 -0.72 -14.13 -0.49
CA SER A 733 -0.31 -15.47 -0.13
C SER A 733 -0.41 -16.41 -1.32
N TYR A 734 0.41 -17.46 -1.33
CA TYR A 734 0.36 -18.49 -2.35
C TYR A 734 0.40 -19.88 -1.76
N LYS A 735 -0.04 -20.85 -2.54
CA LYS A 735 0.05 -22.26 -2.23
C LYS A 735 0.37 -23.04 -3.51
N LEU A 736 1.35 -23.93 -3.44
CA LEU A 736 1.67 -24.84 -4.53
C LEU A 736 1.12 -26.22 -4.17
N ASP A 737 -0.10 -26.52 -4.60
CA ASP A 737 -0.72 -27.82 -4.39
C ASP A 737 0.13 -28.93 -5.03
N GLY A 738 0.32 -30.01 -4.29
CA GLY A 738 1.28 -31.07 -4.61
C GLY A 738 2.64 -30.94 -3.91
N ARG A 739 2.94 -29.77 -3.30
CA ARG A 739 4.11 -29.54 -2.47
C ARG A 739 3.76 -29.00 -1.08
N ASP A 740 2.94 -27.94 -1.02
CA ASP A 740 2.66 -27.19 0.20
C ASP A 740 1.33 -27.66 0.82
N LYS A 741 1.28 -27.78 2.17
CA LYS A 741 0.07 -28.15 2.92
C LYS A 741 -0.77 -26.90 3.25
N GLU A 742 -0.10 -25.79 3.55
CA GLU A 742 -0.71 -24.54 4.00
C GLU A 742 -0.40 -23.41 3.03
N TRP A 743 -1.11 -22.30 3.17
CA TRP A 743 -0.82 -21.06 2.45
C TRP A 743 0.48 -20.46 2.97
N ILE A 744 1.35 -20.01 2.07
CA ILE A 744 2.61 -19.36 2.37
C ILE A 744 2.40 -17.85 2.22
N PRO A 745 2.51 -17.07 3.31
CA PRO A 745 2.37 -15.63 3.24
C PRO A 745 3.56 -15.01 2.49
N LEU A 746 3.28 -14.02 1.65
CA LEU A 746 4.25 -13.21 0.93
C LEU A 746 4.34 -11.76 1.48
N GLY A 747 3.46 -11.41 2.44
CA GLY A 747 3.30 -10.03 2.86
C GLY A 747 2.91 -9.16 1.67
N HIS A 748 3.58 -8.02 1.50
CA HIS A 748 3.34 -7.10 0.38
C HIS A 748 4.08 -7.46 -0.92
N GLN A 749 4.78 -8.59 -0.97
CA GLN A 749 5.54 -8.99 -2.16
C GLN A 749 4.64 -9.56 -3.24
N ALA A 750 4.58 -8.93 -4.39
CA ALA A 750 3.79 -9.34 -5.56
C ALA A 750 4.62 -10.20 -6.54
N THR A 751 5.53 -11.00 -6.02
CA THR A 751 6.39 -11.89 -6.82
C THR A 751 6.61 -13.21 -6.11
N ILE A 752 6.36 -14.31 -6.82
CA ILE A 752 6.66 -15.66 -6.37
C ILE A 752 7.85 -16.19 -7.16
N SER A 753 8.81 -16.81 -6.47
CA SER A 753 9.90 -17.54 -7.10
C SER A 753 9.87 -18.99 -6.64
N ILE A 754 9.62 -19.91 -7.57
CA ILE A 754 9.53 -21.33 -7.31
C ILE A 754 10.81 -21.98 -7.87
N PRO A 755 11.62 -22.62 -7.02
CA PRO A 755 12.80 -23.35 -7.48
C PRO A 755 12.42 -24.56 -8.33
N PRO A 756 13.38 -25.21 -9.02
CA PRO A 756 13.14 -26.40 -9.79
C PRO A 756 12.34 -27.46 -9.03
N LEU A 757 11.33 -28.01 -9.70
CA LEU A 757 10.37 -28.97 -9.13
C LEU A 757 10.65 -30.40 -9.62
N ARG A 758 10.26 -31.38 -8.82
CA ARG A 758 10.28 -32.78 -9.24
C ARG A 758 9.22 -33.04 -10.34
N PRO A 759 9.41 -34.03 -11.22
CA PRO A 759 8.40 -34.41 -12.20
C PRO A 759 7.05 -34.68 -11.52
N GLY A 760 5.98 -34.07 -12.05
CA GLY A 760 4.64 -34.14 -11.47
C GLY A 760 3.71 -33.05 -11.97
N LYS A 761 2.49 -33.04 -11.46
CA LYS A 761 1.48 -32.01 -11.70
C LYS A 761 1.29 -31.21 -10.41
N TYR A 762 1.39 -29.91 -10.51
CA TYR A 762 1.21 -28.96 -9.40
C TYR A 762 0.18 -27.91 -9.81
N THR A 763 -0.51 -27.34 -8.84
CA THR A 763 -1.36 -26.15 -9.06
C THR A 763 -0.84 -25.02 -8.18
N LEU A 764 -0.37 -23.94 -8.81
CA LEU A 764 -0.02 -22.71 -8.11
C LEU A 764 -1.28 -21.90 -7.92
N ARG A 765 -1.62 -21.64 -6.67
CA ARG A 765 -2.78 -20.83 -6.27
C ARG A 765 -2.26 -19.57 -5.63
N ILE A 766 -2.83 -18.42 -6.00
CA ILE A 766 -2.46 -17.10 -5.50
C ILE A 766 -3.73 -16.41 -5.03
N ARG A 767 -3.69 -15.78 -3.88
CA ARG A 767 -4.78 -14.94 -3.35
C ARG A 767 -4.23 -13.68 -2.72
N SER A 768 -5.09 -12.68 -2.53
CA SER A 768 -4.74 -11.47 -1.81
C SER A 768 -5.83 -11.05 -0.83
N THR A 769 -5.50 -10.13 0.04
CA THR A 769 -6.48 -9.27 0.71
C THR A 769 -6.87 -8.12 -0.21
N ASN A 770 -7.89 -7.34 0.16
CA ASN A 770 -8.11 -6.01 -0.41
C ASN A 770 -7.21 -4.95 0.25
N GLY A 771 -7.30 -3.70 -0.20
CA GLY A 771 -6.55 -2.58 0.35
C GLY A 771 -6.88 -2.22 1.81
N ASN A 772 -7.87 -2.86 2.42
CA ASN A 772 -8.18 -2.73 3.84
C ASN A 772 -7.62 -3.90 4.67
N GLY A 773 -6.89 -4.83 4.04
CA GLY A 773 -6.37 -6.02 4.69
C GLY A 773 -7.40 -7.13 4.92
N LEU A 774 -8.63 -7.00 4.38
CA LEU A 774 -9.66 -8.01 4.48
C LEU A 774 -9.39 -9.15 3.50
N GLU A 775 -9.40 -10.41 3.96
CA GLU A 775 -9.38 -11.58 3.07
C GLU A 775 -10.63 -11.59 2.18
N VAL A 776 -10.42 -11.71 0.87
CA VAL A 776 -11.46 -11.70 -0.15
C VAL A 776 -11.33 -12.90 -1.07
N ASP A 777 -12.42 -13.27 -1.73
CA ASP A 777 -12.45 -14.41 -2.64
C ASP A 777 -12.00 -13.99 -4.06
N ASN A 778 -10.67 -13.87 -4.23
CA ASN A 778 -10.05 -13.48 -5.50
C ASN A 778 -8.94 -14.43 -5.96
N GLU A 779 -9.09 -15.71 -5.66
CA GLU A 779 -8.06 -16.70 -5.96
C GLU A 779 -7.84 -16.89 -7.47
N LYS A 780 -6.54 -17.02 -7.86
CA LYS A 780 -6.08 -17.28 -9.22
C LYS A 780 -5.20 -18.53 -9.24
N ASP A 781 -5.47 -19.47 -10.12
CA ASP A 781 -4.73 -20.73 -10.18
C ASP A 781 -4.12 -21.01 -11.55
N PHE A 782 -2.97 -21.71 -11.54
CA PHE A 782 -2.20 -22.12 -12.71
C PHE A 782 -1.75 -23.57 -12.55
N VAL A 783 -1.92 -24.36 -13.59
CA VAL A 783 -1.48 -25.75 -13.60
C VAL A 783 -0.05 -25.82 -14.15
N ILE A 784 0.86 -26.35 -13.35
CA ILE A 784 2.27 -26.55 -13.72
C ILE A 784 2.50 -28.05 -13.91
N VAL A 785 2.89 -28.44 -15.11
CA VAL A 785 3.23 -29.83 -15.43
C VAL A 785 4.73 -29.93 -15.65
N VAL A 786 5.42 -30.57 -14.72
CA VAL A 786 6.84 -30.86 -14.82
C VAL A 786 7.02 -32.18 -15.54
N HIS A 787 7.59 -32.10 -16.75
CA HIS A 787 7.78 -33.29 -17.57
C HIS A 787 8.84 -34.20 -16.97
N ASN A 788 8.57 -35.51 -16.98
CA ASN A 788 9.58 -36.49 -16.71
C ASN A 788 10.51 -36.59 -17.93
N THR A 789 11.73 -36.09 -17.87
CA THR A 789 12.72 -36.31 -18.95
C THR A 789 13.04 -37.78 -19.04
N PHE A 790 13.20 -38.27 -20.26
CA PHE A 790 13.52 -39.71 -20.54
C PHE A 790 14.68 -40.23 -19.67
N LEU A 791 15.66 -39.34 -19.35
CA LEU A 791 16.78 -39.65 -18.48
C LEU A 791 16.41 -39.92 -17.00
N HIS A 792 15.25 -39.42 -16.53
CA HIS A 792 14.73 -39.63 -15.16
C HIS A 792 13.56 -40.62 -15.14
N SER A 793 13.20 -41.21 -16.28
CA SER A 793 12.19 -42.27 -16.34
C SER A 793 12.78 -43.61 -15.87
N GLY A 794 11.98 -44.44 -15.18
CA GLY A 794 12.38 -45.78 -14.81
C GLY A 794 12.89 -46.60 -16.00
N TRP A 795 12.35 -46.30 -17.21
CA TRP A 795 12.82 -46.90 -18.47
C TRP A 795 14.22 -46.48 -18.88
N ALA A 796 14.65 -45.22 -18.64
CA ALA A 796 16.04 -44.79 -18.90
C ALA A 796 16.98 -45.45 -17.92
N GLY A 797 16.58 -45.61 -16.64
CA GLY A 797 17.33 -46.38 -15.66
C GLY A 797 17.47 -47.87 -16.09
N LEU A 798 16.38 -48.47 -16.56
CA LEU A 798 16.38 -49.85 -17.08
C LEU A 798 17.24 -49.98 -18.33
N LEU A 799 17.20 -49.02 -19.25
CA LEU A 799 17.97 -48.96 -20.48
C LEU A 799 19.47 -48.74 -20.15
N PHE A 800 19.77 -47.89 -19.15
CA PHE A 800 21.13 -47.72 -18.67
C PHE A 800 21.68 -48.97 -18.00
N VAL A 801 20.87 -49.67 -17.21
CA VAL A 801 21.22 -50.97 -16.62
C VAL A 801 21.43 -52.01 -17.73
N LEU A 802 20.56 -52.10 -18.75
CA LEU A 802 20.67 -53.00 -19.87
C LEU A 802 21.91 -52.66 -20.75
N LEU A 803 22.18 -51.38 -20.98
CA LEU A 803 23.41 -50.93 -21.68
C LEU A 803 24.67 -51.26 -20.85
N SER A 804 24.60 -51.00 -19.53
CA SER A 804 25.72 -51.33 -18.63
C SER A 804 25.95 -52.86 -18.60
N VAL A 805 24.92 -53.66 -18.53
CA VAL A 805 24.99 -55.14 -18.64
C VAL A 805 25.51 -55.56 -20.03
N GLY A 806 25.06 -54.88 -21.10
CA GLY A 806 25.53 -55.10 -22.46
C GLY A 806 27.03 -54.74 -22.62
N VAL A 807 27.46 -53.62 -22.05
CA VAL A 807 28.86 -53.21 -22.04
C VAL A 807 29.72 -54.17 -21.19
N VAL A 808 29.25 -54.59 -20.03
CA VAL A 808 29.89 -55.62 -19.20
C VAL A 808 29.97 -56.93 -19.95
N PHE A 809 28.88 -57.32 -20.64
CA PHE A 809 28.87 -58.50 -21.49
C PHE A 809 29.83 -58.41 -22.70
N LEU A 810 29.91 -57.24 -23.37
CA LEU A 810 30.86 -56.93 -24.44
C LEU A 810 32.31 -56.91 -23.91
N VAL A 811 32.53 -56.25 -22.76
CA VAL A 811 33.84 -56.16 -22.11
C VAL A 811 34.31 -57.55 -21.62
N THR A 812 33.40 -58.36 -21.08
CA THR A 812 33.74 -59.75 -20.70
C THR A 812 33.97 -60.63 -21.93
N ARG A 813 33.32 -60.38 -23.05
CA ARG A 813 33.53 -61.07 -24.31
C ARG A 813 34.81 -60.65 -25.03
N THR A 814 35.23 -59.40 -24.92
CA THR A 814 36.49 -58.87 -25.43
C THR A 814 37.70 -59.16 -24.52
N ARG A 815 37.50 -59.27 -23.19
CA ARG A 815 38.53 -59.65 -22.23
C ARG A 815 39.00 -61.09 -22.32
N ARG A 816 38.39 -61.91 -23.17
CA ARG A 816 38.92 -63.26 -23.53
C ARG A 816 39.95 -63.19 -24.65
N LYS A 817 40.32 -62.03 -25.15
CA LYS A 817 41.30 -61.92 -26.23
C LYS A 817 42.54 -61.08 -26.04
N ASP A 818 42.65 -60.27 -25.02
CA ASP A 818 43.82 -59.44 -24.79
C ASP A 818 44.10 -59.27 -23.28
N LEU A 819 44.98 -60.10 -22.75
CA LEU A 819 45.83 -59.80 -21.62
C LEU A 819 47.00 -59.03 -22.23
N ASP A 820 47.00 -57.68 -22.05
CA ASP A 820 48.18 -56.88 -21.71
C ASP A 820 47.88 -55.39 -21.86
N GLN A 821 48.34 -54.64 -20.85
CA GLN A 821 48.70 -53.22 -20.75
C GLN A 821 47.76 -52.27 -20.09
N SER A 822 48.16 -51.97 -18.83
CA SER A 822 48.25 -50.68 -18.09
C SER A 822 47.00 -49.81 -17.88
N ALA A 823 46.63 -49.76 -16.60
CA ALA A 823 45.76 -48.74 -15.97
C ALA A 823 46.44 -47.34 -15.86
N PRO A 824 45.75 -46.23 -15.98
CA PRO A 824 46.28 -44.91 -15.63
C PRO A 824 46.40 -44.74 -14.11
N ALA A 825 47.52 -44.21 -13.68
CA ALA A 825 47.91 -44.02 -12.28
C ALA A 825 46.92 -43.04 -11.60
N GLU A 826 46.35 -43.41 -10.49
CA GLU A 826 45.70 -42.57 -9.51
C GLU A 826 46.72 -41.60 -8.90
N ASP A 827 46.29 -40.36 -8.64
CA ASP A 827 47.13 -39.26 -8.11
C ASP A 827 47.67 -39.69 -6.71
N PRO A 828 49.00 -39.76 -6.52
CA PRO A 828 49.58 -40.28 -5.27
C PRO A 828 49.24 -39.45 -4.01
N LEU A 829 48.66 -38.27 -4.18
CA LEU A 829 48.30 -37.32 -3.13
C LEU A 829 46.97 -37.71 -2.49
N LEU A 830 46.01 -38.22 -3.23
CA LEU A 830 44.69 -38.65 -2.71
C LEU A 830 44.75 -39.99 -1.98
N GLU A 831 45.74 -40.82 -2.23
CA GLU A 831 45.94 -42.10 -1.50
C GLU A 831 46.38 -41.91 -0.04
N ARG A 832 46.93 -40.75 0.32
CA ARG A 832 47.43 -40.43 1.67
C ARG A 832 46.37 -39.78 2.57
N LEU A 833 45.24 -39.37 2.02
CA LEU A 833 44.18 -38.67 2.75
C LEU A 833 43.01 -39.61 3.03
N HIS A 834 42.44 -39.54 4.23
CA HIS A 834 41.30 -40.35 4.69
C HIS A 834 40.15 -39.48 5.24
N GLY A 835 38.93 -39.97 5.09
CA GLY A 835 37.72 -39.35 5.69
C GLY A 835 37.41 -37.93 5.19
N ASP A 836 37.13 -37.02 6.08
CA ASP A 836 36.69 -35.64 5.78
C ASP A 836 37.75 -34.79 5.10
N ASP A 837 39.04 -35.06 5.29
CA ASP A 837 40.12 -34.35 4.65
C ASP A 837 40.25 -34.71 3.15
N ARG A 838 40.05 -35.98 2.81
CA ARG A 838 39.96 -36.43 1.40
C ARG A 838 38.79 -35.78 0.70
N ARG A 839 37.62 -35.78 1.31
CA ARG A 839 36.41 -35.16 0.78
C ARG A 839 36.59 -33.67 0.57
N PHE A 840 37.18 -32.99 1.57
CA PHE A 840 37.49 -31.57 1.44
C PHE A 840 38.37 -31.23 0.23
N VAL A 841 39.43 -32.01 0.03
CA VAL A 841 40.35 -31.79 -1.11
C VAL A 841 39.66 -32.11 -2.44
N GLU A 842 38.84 -33.17 -2.50
CA GLU A 842 38.07 -33.53 -3.67
C GLU A 842 37.05 -32.44 -4.04
N ASP A 843 36.26 -31.94 -3.06
CA ASP A 843 35.27 -30.87 -3.23
C ASP A 843 35.93 -29.56 -3.64
N PHE A 844 37.04 -29.19 -2.97
CA PHE A 844 37.79 -27.97 -3.30
C PHE A 844 38.41 -28.04 -4.70
N ARG A 845 38.98 -29.17 -5.08
CA ARG A 845 39.53 -29.38 -6.44
C ARG A 845 38.42 -29.31 -7.48
N THR A 846 37.26 -29.91 -7.22
CA THR A 846 36.13 -29.89 -8.13
C THR A 846 35.65 -28.47 -8.34
N PHE A 847 35.43 -27.69 -7.27
CA PHE A 847 35.08 -26.28 -7.36
C PHE A 847 36.10 -25.47 -8.17
N LEU A 848 37.38 -25.64 -7.91
CA LEU A 848 38.41 -24.91 -8.64
C LEU A 848 38.47 -25.29 -10.12
N VAL A 849 38.26 -26.57 -10.47
CA VAL A 849 38.25 -27.06 -11.85
C VAL A 849 37.07 -26.51 -12.64
N GLU A 850 35.91 -26.37 -12.02
CA GLU A 850 34.70 -25.77 -12.60
C GLU A 850 34.84 -24.27 -12.86
N HIS A 851 35.76 -23.56 -12.16
CA HIS A 851 35.97 -22.12 -12.27
C HIS A 851 37.39 -21.75 -12.76
N LEU A 852 38.05 -22.63 -13.48
CA LEU A 852 39.41 -22.38 -13.95
C LEU A 852 39.53 -21.20 -14.93
N ASP A 853 38.50 -20.96 -15.72
CA ASP A 853 38.41 -19.91 -16.73
C ASP A 853 38.02 -18.54 -16.15
N ASP A 854 37.50 -18.49 -14.90
CA ASP A 854 37.15 -17.24 -14.25
C ASP A 854 38.39 -16.48 -13.75
N GLY A 855 38.86 -15.53 -14.52
CA GLY A 855 40.00 -14.67 -14.16
C GLY A 855 39.79 -13.77 -12.95
N SER A 856 38.57 -13.65 -12.43
CA SER A 856 38.23 -12.85 -11.27
C SER A 856 38.10 -13.66 -9.98
N LEU A 857 38.29 -14.99 -10.03
CA LEU A 857 38.12 -15.86 -8.87
C LEU A 857 39.17 -15.57 -7.79
N GLU A 858 38.68 -15.05 -6.65
CA GLU A 858 39.49 -14.70 -5.47
C GLU A 858 39.21 -15.58 -4.26
N VAL A 859 40.08 -15.50 -3.25
CA VAL A 859 39.99 -16.29 -2.02
C VAL A 859 38.65 -16.15 -1.25
N PRO A 860 37.99 -14.97 -1.17
CA PRO A 860 36.71 -14.88 -0.54
C PRO A 860 35.62 -15.78 -1.13
N GLN A 861 35.57 -15.89 -2.46
CA GLN A 861 34.62 -16.76 -3.17
C GLN A 861 34.94 -18.26 -2.93
N MET A 862 36.20 -18.61 -2.82
CA MET A 862 36.62 -19.97 -2.44
C MET A 862 36.21 -20.33 -1.02
N CYS A 863 36.28 -19.34 -0.09
CA CYS A 863 35.81 -19.53 1.28
C CYS A 863 34.29 -19.76 1.36
N GLU A 864 33.55 -18.99 0.58
CA GLU A 864 32.08 -19.08 0.49
C GLU A 864 31.66 -20.43 -0.10
N ALA A 865 32.27 -20.85 -1.20
CA ALA A 865 31.96 -22.13 -1.85
C ALA A 865 32.26 -23.34 -0.95
N MET A 866 33.36 -23.28 -0.19
CA MET A 866 33.75 -24.35 0.75
C MET A 866 33.07 -24.21 2.12
N ASN A 867 32.28 -23.16 2.35
CA ASN A 867 31.63 -22.83 3.63
C ASN A 867 32.61 -22.85 4.82
N VAL A 868 33.79 -22.23 4.63
CA VAL A 868 34.83 -22.14 5.68
C VAL A 868 35.37 -20.71 5.78
N SER A 869 35.88 -20.38 6.99
CA SER A 869 36.58 -19.11 7.16
C SER A 869 37.92 -19.09 6.39
N ARG A 870 38.42 -17.88 6.09
CA ARG A 870 39.67 -17.68 5.40
C ARG A 870 40.86 -18.38 6.08
N SER A 871 40.91 -18.31 7.43
CA SER A 871 41.95 -18.96 8.21
C SER A 871 41.89 -20.48 8.07
N VAL A 872 40.69 -21.06 8.13
CA VAL A 872 40.49 -22.51 7.97
C VAL A 872 40.85 -22.98 6.53
N LEU A 873 40.48 -22.24 5.49
CA LEU A 873 40.81 -22.56 4.10
C LEU A 873 42.34 -22.57 3.92
N PHE A 874 43.05 -21.56 4.41
CA PHE A 874 44.50 -21.49 4.32
C PHE A 874 45.21 -22.59 5.09
N GLU A 875 44.72 -22.87 6.31
CA GLU A 875 45.28 -23.97 7.15
C GLU A 875 45.10 -25.34 6.49
N LYS A 876 43.88 -25.64 5.99
CA LYS A 876 43.62 -26.90 5.29
C LYS A 876 44.41 -27.01 3.97
N CYS A 877 44.49 -25.99 3.18
CA CYS A 877 45.35 -26.03 1.97
C CYS A 877 46.81 -26.20 2.30
N ARG A 878 47.32 -25.55 3.37
CA ARG A 878 48.73 -25.72 3.79
C ARG A 878 49.00 -27.10 4.35
N THR A 879 48.09 -27.67 5.12
CA THR A 879 48.28 -28.96 5.76
C THR A 879 48.04 -30.12 4.82
N LEU A 880 47.08 -30.06 3.91
CA LEU A 880 46.64 -31.16 3.06
C LEU A 880 47.29 -31.14 1.67
N LEU A 881 47.56 -29.91 1.14
CA LEU A 881 48.08 -29.71 -0.21
C LEU A 881 49.50 -29.10 -0.25
N ASP A 882 50.07 -28.78 0.92
CA ASP A 882 51.36 -28.12 1.10
C ASP A 882 51.48 -26.78 0.29
N THR A 883 50.36 -26.06 0.13
CA THR A 883 50.34 -24.87 -0.67
C THR A 883 49.26 -23.91 -0.19
N THR A 884 49.13 -22.73 -0.82
CA THR A 884 48.02 -21.78 -0.54
C THR A 884 46.91 -21.94 -1.57
N PRO A 885 45.66 -21.54 -1.29
CA PRO A 885 44.54 -21.67 -2.22
C PRO A 885 44.80 -21.02 -3.57
N ALA A 886 45.39 -19.82 -3.58
CA ALA A 886 45.74 -19.10 -4.82
C ALA A 886 46.86 -19.76 -5.64
N ILE A 887 47.85 -20.35 -4.98
CA ILE A 887 48.90 -21.08 -5.64
C ILE A 887 48.35 -22.38 -6.22
N TYR A 888 47.47 -23.07 -5.48
CA TYR A 888 46.85 -24.32 -5.96
C TYR A 888 45.96 -24.07 -7.18
N LEU A 889 45.13 -23.02 -7.18
CA LEU A 889 44.35 -22.59 -8.36
C LEU A 889 45.26 -22.30 -9.54
N ARG A 890 46.34 -21.55 -9.31
CA ARG A 890 47.31 -21.24 -10.36
C ARG A 890 47.96 -22.51 -10.97
N HIS A 891 48.31 -23.47 -10.14
CA HIS A 891 48.86 -24.75 -10.61
C HIS A 891 47.84 -25.51 -11.48
N LEU A 892 46.59 -25.63 -11.06
CA LEU A 892 45.50 -26.25 -11.84
C LEU A 892 45.30 -25.57 -13.20
N ARG A 893 45.31 -24.23 -13.22
CA ARG A 893 45.23 -23.45 -14.46
C ARG A 893 46.38 -23.74 -15.43
N LEU A 894 47.60 -23.86 -14.92
CA LEU A 894 48.76 -24.15 -15.72
C LEU A 894 48.77 -25.60 -16.26
N GLU A 895 48.32 -26.58 -15.44
CA GLU A 895 48.13 -27.95 -15.92
C GLU A 895 47.04 -28.06 -16.99
N ARG A 896 45.91 -27.31 -16.84
CA ARG A 896 44.88 -27.23 -17.88
C ARG A 896 45.42 -26.57 -19.17
N ALA A 897 46.22 -25.52 -19.04
CA ALA A 897 46.87 -24.88 -20.16
C ALA A 897 47.78 -25.86 -20.94
N LYS A 898 48.53 -26.68 -20.24
CA LYS A 898 49.40 -27.73 -20.80
C LYS A 898 48.61 -28.78 -21.60
N ALA A 899 47.41 -29.16 -21.10
CA ALA A 899 46.50 -30.03 -21.84
C ALA A 899 45.98 -29.34 -23.11
N LEU A 900 45.51 -28.07 -23.03
CA LEU A 900 45.06 -27.33 -24.22
C LEU A 900 46.15 -27.06 -25.25
N ILE A 901 47.42 -26.93 -24.83
CA ILE A 901 48.54 -26.83 -25.73
C ILE A 901 48.75 -28.14 -26.52
N ARG A 902 48.55 -29.31 -25.86
CA ARG A 902 48.62 -30.64 -26.50
C ARG A 902 47.48 -30.89 -27.50
N GLU A 903 46.26 -30.43 -27.13
CA GLU A 903 45.08 -30.53 -28.03
C GLU A 903 45.27 -29.73 -29.33
N GLY A 904 46.05 -28.66 -29.32
CA GLY A 904 46.35 -27.84 -30.50
C GLY A 904 45.20 -26.89 -30.89
N GLY A 905 45.31 -26.26 -32.06
CA GLY A 905 44.22 -25.48 -32.67
C GLY A 905 43.98 -24.08 -32.11
N ARG A 906 44.58 -23.70 -30.96
CA ARG A 906 44.38 -22.39 -30.31
C ARG A 906 45.68 -21.58 -30.26
N THR A 907 45.56 -20.24 -30.23
CA THR A 907 46.72 -19.35 -29.99
C THR A 907 47.13 -19.39 -28.51
N MET A 908 48.35 -18.96 -28.18
CA MET A 908 48.77 -18.90 -26.76
C MET A 908 48.00 -17.86 -25.96
N ALA A 909 47.55 -16.82 -26.61
CA ALA A 909 46.68 -15.80 -25.99
C ALA A 909 45.29 -16.39 -25.66
N ASP A 910 44.67 -17.13 -26.59
CA ASP A 910 43.39 -17.79 -26.37
C ASP A 910 43.45 -18.82 -25.24
N ILE A 911 44.56 -19.57 -25.16
CA ILE A 911 44.77 -20.53 -24.06
C ILE A 911 44.94 -19.81 -22.73
N SER A 912 45.67 -18.69 -22.71
CA SER A 912 45.80 -17.86 -21.49
C SER A 912 44.44 -17.44 -20.95
N TYR A 913 43.58 -16.89 -21.80
CA TYR A 913 42.24 -16.48 -21.40
C TYR A 913 41.35 -17.68 -21.05
N ALA A 914 41.41 -18.76 -21.80
CA ALA A 914 40.60 -19.97 -21.54
C ALA A 914 40.92 -20.68 -20.22
N VAL A 915 42.05 -20.36 -19.61
CA VAL A 915 42.43 -20.89 -18.30
C VAL A 915 42.48 -19.80 -17.22
N GLY A 916 41.82 -18.66 -17.45
CA GLY A 916 41.56 -17.61 -16.45
C GLY A 916 42.77 -16.71 -16.14
N PHE A 917 43.71 -16.52 -17.05
CA PHE A 917 44.75 -15.50 -16.95
C PHE A 917 44.36 -14.27 -17.78
N ASN A 918 44.27 -13.11 -17.15
CA ASN A 918 43.90 -11.86 -17.81
C ASN A 918 45.05 -11.22 -18.61
N ASP A 919 46.29 -11.67 -18.43
CA ASP A 919 47.49 -11.19 -19.13
C ASP A 919 48.32 -12.35 -19.72
N PRO A 920 48.37 -12.49 -21.06
CA PRO A 920 49.17 -13.50 -21.74
C PRO A 920 50.70 -13.43 -21.48
N HIS A 921 51.21 -12.24 -21.18
CA HIS A 921 52.63 -12.08 -20.83
C HIS A 921 52.91 -12.64 -19.42
N TYR A 922 52.03 -12.32 -18.48
CA TYR A 922 52.12 -12.89 -17.13
C TYR A 922 51.96 -14.40 -17.15
N PHE A 923 50.97 -14.90 -17.89
CA PHE A 923 50.81 -16.36 -18.14
C PHE A 923 52.08 -17.02 -18.65
N SER A 924 52.70 -16.47 -19.70
CA SER A 924 53.92 -17.03 -20.29
C SER A 924 55.11 -17.08 -19.31
N LYS A 925 55.22 -16.04 -18.47
CA LYS A 925 56.24 -15.94 -17.42
C LYS A 925 56.05 -17.03 -16.35
N ILE A 926 54.85 -17.17 -15.85
CA ILE A 926 54.50 -18.12 -14.81
C ILE A 926 54.57 -19.57 -15.33
N PHE A 927 54.10 -19.81 -16.54
CA PHE A 927 54.21 -21.14 -17.18
C PHE A 927 55.70 -21.56 -17.33
N LYS A 928 56.61 -20.61 -17.69
CA LYS A 928 58.05 -20.89 -17.73
C LYS A 928 58.65 -21.16 -16.35
N GLN A 929 58.15 -20.46 -15.32
CA GLN A 929 58.63 -20.70 -13.95
C GLN A 929 58.22 -22.09 -13.46
N GLU A 930 57.00 -22.54 -13.78
CA GLU A 930 56.44 -23.83 -13.34
C GLU A 930 57.04 -25.02 -14.12
N PHE A 931 57.16 -24.92 -15.45
CA PHE A 931 57.54 -26.04 -16.32
C PHE A 931 58.90 -25.90 -16.98
N GLY A 932 59.67 -24.89 -16.59
CA GLY A 932 61.04 -24.68 -17.11
C GLY A 932 61.13 -24.11 -18.53
N GLN A 933 60.06 -24.08 -19.31
CA GLN A 933 59.98 -23.61 -20.67
C GLN A 933 58.74 -22.77 -20.96
N THR A 934 58.83 -21.92 -21.99
CA THR A 934 57.68 -21.07 -22.36
C THR A 934 56.55 -21.92 -22.98
N PRO A 935 55.27 -21.48 -22.95
CA PRO A 935 54.15 -22.19 -23.58
C PRO A 935 54.40 -22.48 -25.05
N THR A 936 55.04 -21.55 -25.77
CA THR A 936 55.43 -21.71 -27.19
C THR A 936 56.54 -22.72 -27.34
N GLY A 937 57.51 -22.72 -26.41
CA GLY A 937 58.61 -23.73 -26.38
C GLY A 937 58.06 -25.12 -26.10
N TYR A 938 57.14 -25.25 -25.19
CA TYR A 938 56.43 -26.49 -24.85
C TYR A 938 55.64 -27.04 -26.05
N ARG A 939 54.97 -26.20 -26.82
CA ARG A 939 54.26 -26.58 -28.06
C ARG A 939 55.26 -27.05 -29.13
N ALA A 940 56.45 -26.43 -29.21
CA ALA A 940 57.46 -26.81 -30.18
C ALA A 940 58.11 -28.16 -29.82
N SER A 941 58.38 -28.48 -28.55
CA SER A 941 58.89 -29.75 -28.09
C SER A 941 57.93 -30.92 -28.39
N LEU A 942 56.60 -30.70 -28.20
CA LEU A 942 55.62 -31.72 -28.60
C LEU A 942 55.54 -32.03 -30.06
N LYS A 943 55.93 -31.10 -30.94
CA LYS A 943 56.04 -31.34 -32.40
C LYS A 943 57.34 -32.06 -32.81
N GLN A 944 58.33 -32.13 -31.92
CA GLN A 944 59.59 -32.89 -32.16
C GLN A 944 59.48 -34.31 -31.62
N GLU A 945 58.55 -34.64 -30.77
CA GLU A 945 58.31 -35.98 -30.22
C GLU A 945 57.28 -36.79 -31.03
N THR A 946 56.54 -36.14 -31.96
CA THR A 946 55.66 -36.79 -32.94
C THR A 946 56.34 -36.88 -34.30
#